data_2b2099d5a41e796344d21ddd848fbd92
#
_entry.id   2b2099d5a41e796344d21ddd848fbd92
#
_cell.length_a   1.000
_cell.length_b   1.000
_cell.length_c   1.000
_cell.angle_alpha   90.00
_cell.angle_beta   90.00
_cell.angle_gamma   90.00
#
_symmetry.space_group_name_H-M   'P 1'
#
loop_
_entity.id
_entity.type
_entity.pdbx_description
1 polymer ?
#
loop_
_entity_poly.entity_id
_entity_poly.type
_entity_poly.pdbx_seq_one_letter_code
_entity_poly.pdbx_strand_id
1 'polypeptide(L)'
;MQDSQIVRTEYSDVMKKSYIDYAMSVIIARALPDVRDGLKPVQRRTLYDMHELGIRYDKPYRKCARIVGDTMGKYHPHGDSSIYDALVVMAQEFKKGMVLVDGHGNFGSIEGDGAAAMRYTEARLAKITQEAYLADLDKDIVDFDETEKEPAVLPVRIPNLLVNGAEGIAVGMATSIPTHNLGEVVDGVKAYMKNDEITTRQLMKYIKGPDFPTGGIVVNKDDLPQIYETGTGKIKIRGKVEVEDVKGGKKRLVITEIPYTMIGAGIGKFLNDVCNLVETKKTTDIVDISNQSSKEGIRIVIDLKKGADVENLTNMLYKKTRLEDTFGVNMLAVADGRPETMGLKRIIEAHVDFRFDMATRKYNTLLKKEQDKKEIQEGLIKACDVIDLIIEILRGSQSIKDAKACLVNGETENIKFKSSISKKMAGMLRFTERQATAILEMRLYKLIGLEIEALQKEHEETLAKIARYEDILNNYDSMAAVIMEDLDRIKKEFARKRRTVVENAEEAVFEEKKVEEQEIVFLMDRFGYAKTVDVSTYERNKEAADNENKYILHCMNTGRICIFTKDGKMHQVKVMDLPYGKFRDKGQPIDNISNYDSTQEEIVYICDSEQMRYANLLFATKQGMVKKVGGSEFQVTKRTIAATKLQPEDEVVNIRVVTENQHIVLQTADGFFLRFPAAEVTEKKKGAIGVRGIRLKKDDALTNVYLFEEGTECKISYHEKEVTLNRLKLAKRDGTGTKYRG
;
A
#
# COMPACT_ATOMS: atom_id res chain seq x y z
N MET A 1 30.12 50.95 17.08
CA MET A 1 28.94 50.17 17.41
C MET A 1 28.08 50.19 16.17
N GLN A 2 28.00 49.06 15.44
CA GLN A 2 27.09 48.96 14.28
C GLN A 2 25.66 48.89 14.80
N ASP A 3 24.83 49.78 14.35
CA ASP A 3 23.40 49.75 14.63
C ASP A 3 22.82 48.43 14.12
N SER A 4 22.41 47.59 15.04
CA SER A 4 21.65 46.39 14.75
C SER A 4 20.24 46.83 14.31
N GLN A 5 19.98 46.86 13.03
CA GLN A 5 18.63 47.09 12.49
C GLN A 5 17.71 45.97 12.99
N ILE A 6 16.81 46.31 13.90
CA ILE A 6 15.70 45.41 14.30
C ILE A 6 14.68 45.41 13.18
N VAL A 7 14.67 44.30 12.39
CA VAL A 7 13.65 44.08 11.37
C VAL A 7 12.43 43.43 12.05
N ARG A 8 11.31 44.15 12.06
CA ARG A 8 10.03 43.59 12.53
C ARG A 8 9.42 42.78 11.41
N THR A 9 9.19 41.47 11.64
CA THR A 9 8.55 40.56 10.69
C THR A 9 7.33 39.94 11.36
N GLU A 10 6.22 39.88 10.64
CA GLU A 10 5.02 39.18 11.12
C GLU A 10 5.28 37.69 11.29
N TYR A 11 4.93 37.13 12.44
CA TYR A 11 5.10 35.71 12.76
C TYR A 11 4.45 34.79 11.70
N SER A 12 3.25 35.17 11.23
CA SER A 12 2.53 34.44 10.19
C SER A 12 3.29 34.33 8.86
N ASP A 13 4.03 35.37 8.50
CA ASP A 13 4.80 35.41 7.24
C ASP A 13 6.08 34.59 7.36
N VAL A 14 6.74 34.63 8.52
CA VAL A 14 7.89 33.77 8.82
C VAL A 14 7.48 32.29 8.79
N MET A 15 6.35 31.94 9.43
CA MET A 15 5.83 30.58 9.44
C MET A 15 5.45 30.11 8.05
N LYS A 16 4.73 30.92 7.27
CA LYS A 16 4.37 30.58 5.88
C LYS A 16 5.59 30.32 5.03
N LYS A 17 6.59 31.22 5.08
CA LYS A 17 7.82 31.07 4.31
C LYS A 17 8.59 29.82 4.72
N SER A 18 8.82 29.61 6.02
CA SER A 18 9.54 28.45 6.52
C SER A 18 8.82 27.14 6.22
N TYR A 19 7.47 27.12 6.27
CA TYR A 19 6.68 25.96 5.90
C TYR A 19 6.76 25.65 4.40
N ILE A 20 6.72 26.68 3.55
CA ILE A 20 6.88 26.49 2.10
C ILE A 20 8.26 25.98 1.78
N ASP A 21 9.32 26.54 2.37
CA ASP A 21 10.69 26.09 2.15
C ASP A 21 10.89 24.63 2.61
N TYR A 22 10.34 24.26 3.77
CA TYR A 22 10.33 22.88 4.24
C TYR A 22 9.53 21.95 3.32
N ALA A 23 8.32 22.36 2.93
CA ALA A 23 7.48 21.57 2.04
C ALA A 23 8.17 21.32 0.69
N MET A 24 8.77 22.34 0.08
CA MET A 24 9.51 22.21 -1.16
C MET A 24 10.72 21.29 -1.01
N SER A 25 11.46 21.40 0.07
CA SER A 25 12.57 20.49 0.36
C SER A 25 12.10 19.03 0.47
N VAL A 26 10.99 18.76 1.19
CA VAL A 26 10.43 17.39 1.30
C VAL A 26 9.92 16.89 -0.05
N ILE A 27 9.33 17.75 -0.87
CA ILE A 27 8.80 17.39 -2.18
C ILE A 27 9.95 17.02 -3.13
N ILE A 28 10.91 17.94 -3.34
CA ILE A 28 11.93 17.82 -4.37
C ILE A 28 13.09 16.93 -3.92
N ALA A 29 13.56 17.12 -2.67
CA ALA A 29 14.79 16.50 -2.21
C ALA A 29 14.59 15.24 -1.33
N ARG A 30 13.37 14.71 -1.21
CA ARG A 30 13.12 13.55 -0.34
C ARG A 30 12.11 12.55 -0.89
N ALA A 31 10.86 12.99 -1.17
CA ALA A 31 9.73 12.07 -1.34
C ALA A 31 9.46 11.69 -2.79
N LEU A 32 9.68 12.60 -3.73
CA LEU A 32 9.39 12.37 -5.14
C LEU A 32 10.63 11.92 -5.92
N PRO A 33 10.44 11.04 -6.92
CA PRO A 33 11.50 10.67 -7.86
C PRO A 33 11.72 11.78 -8.89
N ASP A 34 12.93 11.89 -9.42
CA ASP A 34 13.21 12.70 -10.61
C ASP A 34 12.78 11.95 -11.87
N VAL A 35 12.15 12.63 -12.82
CA VAL A 35 11.66 11.99 -14.05
C VAL A 35 12.79 11.42 -14.90
N ARG A 36 13.98 12.01 -14.86
CA ARG A 36 15.14 11.65 -15.67
C ARG A 36 15.73 10.30 -15.31
N ASP A 37 15.92 10.03 -14.00
CA ASP A 37 16.49 8.76 -13.53
C ASP A 37 15.49 7.88 -12.76
N GLY A 38 14.30 8.38 -12.46
CA GLY A 38 13.27 7.65 -11.75
C GLY A 38 13.61 7.30 -10.30
N LEU A 39 14.58 7.98 -9.69
CA LEU A 39 15.11 7.70 -8.37
C LEU A 39 14.79 8.82 -7.39
N LYS A 40 14.53 8.43 -6.15
CA LYS A 40 14.54 9.36 -5.02
C LYS A 40 16.00 9.66 -4.62
N PRO A 41 16.27 10.81 -3.99
CA PRO A 41 17.64 11.16 -3.57
C PRO A 41 18.34 10.08 -2.75
N VAL A 42 17.66 9.46 -1.79
CA VAL A 42 18.24 8.37 -0.98
C VAL A 42 18.66 7.17 -1.83
N GLN A 43 17.86 6.80 -2.82
CA GLN A 43 18.16 5.68 -3.73
C GLN A 43 19.36 6.01 -4.63
N ARG A 44 19.36 7.20 -5.21
CA ARG A 44 20.46 7.69 -6.07
C ARG A 44 21.78 7.72 -5.32
N ARG A 45 21.79 8.29 -4.12
CA ARG A 45 22.97 8.39 -3.25
C ARG A 45 23.50 7.03 -2.84
N THR A 46 22.61 6.11 -2.47
CA THR A 46 23.01 4.75 -2.09
C THR A 46 23.64 3.99 -3.27
N LEU A 47 23.06 4.06 -4.48
CA LEU A 47 23.62 3.40 -5.64
C LEU A 47 24.95 4.03 -6.08
N TYR A 48 25.07 5.36 -5.99
CA TYR A 48 26.31 6.07 -6.27
C TYR A 48 27.41 5.70 -5.27
N ASP A 49 27.10 5.68 -3.97
CA ASP A 49 28.05 5.28 -2.94
C ASP A 49 28.55 3.85 -3.12
N MET A 50 27.64 2.91 -3.44
CA MET A 50 28.03 1.53 -3.76
C MET A 50 28.99 1.47 -4.95
N HIS A 51 28.80 2.35 -5.96
CA HIS A 51 29.71 2.45 -7.12
C HIS A 51 31.10 2.97 -6.69
N GLU A 52 31.16 4.04 -5.91
CA GLU A 52 32.41 4.63 -5.41
C GLU A 52 33.17 3.65 -4.49
N LEU A 53 32.48 2.87 -3.68
CA LEU A 53 33.04 1.81 -2.86
C LEU A 53 33.51 0.58 -3.67
N GLY A 54 33.29 0.58 -4.99
CA GLY A 54 33.64 -0.55 -5.86
C GLY A 54 32.83 -1.83 -5.60
N ILE A 55 31.64 -1.70 -5.02
CA ILE A 55 30.74 -2.83 -4.70
C ILE A 55 29.94 -3.20 -5.95
N ARG A 56 30.58 -3.85 -6.92
CA ARG A 56 30.04 -4.20 -8.23
C ARG A 56 29.44 -5.59 -8.24
N TYR A 57 28.60 -5.89 -9.23
CA TYR A 57 27.95 -7.19 -9.38
C TYR A 57 28.93 -8.37 -9.54
N ASP A 58 30.13 -8.13 -10.08
CA ASP A 58 31.21 -9.09 -10.28
C ASP A 58 32.18 -9.19 -9.11
N LYS A 59 31.92 -8.46 -8.01
CA LYS A 59 32.73 -8.43 -6.78
C LYS A 59 32.00 -9.10 -5.62
N PRO A 60 32.72 -9.47 -4.55
CA PRO A 60 32.10 -10.01 -3.34
C PRO A 60 31.11 -9.03 -2.70
N TYR A 61 30.06 -9.60 -2.10
CA TYR A 61 29.11 -8.84 -1.29
C TYR A 61 29.79 -8.10 -0.14
N ARG A 62 29.18 -6.99 0.29
CA ARG A 62 29.60 -6.20 1.44
C ARG A 62 28.46 -6.05 2.43
N LYS A 63 28.78 -5.96 3.72
CA LYS A 63 27.78 -5.74 4.76
C LYS A 63 26.97 -4.49 4.49
N CYS A 64 25.65 -4.59 4.58
CA CYS A 64 24.75 -3.43 4.39
C CYS A 64 25.06 -2.30 5.38
N ALA A 65 25.51 -2.63 6.60
CA ALA A 65 25.92 -1.63 7.59
C ALA A 65 27.07 -0.74 7.10
N ARG A 66 27.99 -1.27 6.27
CA ARG A 66 29.08 -0.46 5.68
C ARG A 66 28.52 0.50 4.63
N ILE A 67 27.64 0.01 3.74
CA ILE A 67 27.03 0.84 2.70
C ILE A 67 26.21 1.96 3.35
N VAL A 68 25.36 1.63 4.30
CA VAL A 68 24.51 2.60 5.01
C VAL A 68 25.36 3.63 5.75
N GLY A 69 26.41 3.19 6.44
CA GLY A 69 27.30 4.09 7.19
C GLY A 69 28.07 5.07 6.29
N ASP A 70 28.57 4.61 5.15
CA ASP A 70 29.29 5.47 4.19
C ASP A 70 28.33 6.45 3.50
N THR A 71 27.19 5.98 3.02
CA THR A 71 26.13 6.81 2.41
C THR A 71 25.66 7.90 3.38
N MET A 72 25.42 7.54 4.65
CA MET A 72 24.98 8.50 5.68
C MET A 72 26.07 9.54 5.98
N GLY A 73 27.31 9.09 6.07
CA GLY A 73 28.43 9.97 6.44
C GLY A 73 28.85 10.94 5.34
N LYS A 74 28.62 10.60 4.07
CA LYS A 74 29.10 11.43 2.93
C LYS A 74 27.98 12.17 2.21
N TYR A 75 26.83 11.51 1.95
CA TYR A 75 25.86 12.01 0.97
C TYR A 75 24.47 12.25 1.54
N HIS A 76 24.03 11.44 2.51
CA HIS A 76 22.63 11.46 2.96
C HIS A 76 22.51 11.70 4.46
N PRO A 77 22.41 12.95 4.94
CA PRO A 77 22.43 13.32 6.37
C PRO A 77 21.07 13.04 7.04
N HIS A 78 20.61 11.77 7.01
CA HIS A 78 19.37 11.31 7.62
C HIS A 78 19.60 9.99 8.37
N GLY A 79 18.58 9.49 9.08
CA GLY A 79 18.69 8.27 9.87
C GLY A 79 19.08 7.04 9.06
N ASP A 80 19.93 6.20 9.64
CA ASP A 80 20.45 4.96 9.06
C ASP A 80 19.33 3.98 8.65
N SER A 81 18.25 3.91 9.43
CA SER A 81 17.09 3.07 9.12
C SER A 81 16.44 3.45 7.79
N SER A 82 16.32 4.74 7.47
CA SER A 82 15.72 5.20 6.22
C SER A 82 16.56 4.82 5.00
N ILE A 83 17.89 4.86 5.13
CA ILE A 83 18.84 4.45 4.09
C ILE A 83 18.78 2.93 3.91
N TYR A 84 18.77 2.19 5.02
CA TYR A 84 18.68 0.74 4.97
C TYR A 84 17.37 0.25 4.37
N ASP A 85 16.24 0.83 4.75
CA ASP A 85 14.92 0.49 4.19
C ASP A 85 14.88 0.75 2.69
N ALA A 86 15.46 1.86 2.21
CA ALA A 86 15.58 2.14 0.77
C ALA A 86 16.45 1.09 0.06
N LEU A 87 17.58 0.70 0.64
CA LEU A 87 18.45 -0.35 0.12
C LEU A 87 17.70 -1.69 0.02
N VAL A 88 16.98 -2.07 1.08
CA VAL A 88 16.17 -3.29 1.16
C VAL A 88 15.12 -3.33 0.06
N VAL A 89 14.36 -2.25 -0.11
CA VAL A 89 13.31 -2.17 -1.15
C VAL A 89 13.90 -2.32 -2.55
N MET A 90 15.09 -1.77 -2.82
CA MET A 90 15.77 -1.93 -4.11
C MET A 90 16.22 -3.37 -4.39
N ALA A 91 16.31 -4.23 -3.39
CA ALA A 91 16.65 -5.65 -3.51
C ALA A 91 15.43 -6.58 -3.51
N GLN A 92 14.22 -6.08 -3.26
CA GLN A 92 13.01 -6.90 -3.14
C GLN A 92 12.35 -7.13 -4.49
N GLU A 93 12.40 -8.37 -5.00
CA GLU A 93 11.83 -8.76 -6.30
C GLU A 93 10.30 -8.65 -6.36
N PHE A 94 9.63 -8.70 -5.21
CA PHE A 94 8.16 -8.55 -5.13
C PHE A 94 7.69 -7.10 -5.07
N LYS A 95 8.62 -6.13 -4.91
CA LYS A 95 8.31 -4.69 -4.92
C LYS A 95 8.79 -3.97 -6.17
N LYS A 96 9.83 -4.48 -6.82
CA LYS A 96 10.46 -3.84 -7.99
C LYS A 96 10.28 -4.64 -9.26
N GLY A 97 9.99 -3.97 -10.35
CA GLY A 97 9.97 -4.57 -11.68
C GLY A 97 11.35 -5.14 -12.06
N MET A 98 12.40 -4.36 -11.76
CA MET A 98 13.80 -4.76 -11.89
C MET A 98 14.53 -4.39 -10.61
N VAL A 99 15.12 -5.36 -9.91
CA VAL A 99 15.93 -5.09 -8.71
C VAL A 99 17.22 -4.37 -9.08
N LEU A 100 17.57 -3.38 -8.29
CA LEU A 100 18.77 -2.56 -8.49
C LEU A 100 19.93 -2.98 -7.59
N VAL A 101 19.63 -3.72 -6.54
CA VAL A 101 20.58 -4.24 -5.55
C VAL A 101 20.44 -5.75 -5.49
N ASP A 102 21.57 -6.44 -5.56
CA ASP A 102 21.67 -7.89 -5.34
C ASP A 102 21.96 -8.11 -3.86
N GLY A 103 20.95 -8.61 -3.14
CA GLY A 103 20.99 -8.84 -1.69
C GLY A 103 21.32 -10.28 -1.33
N HIS A 104 22.13 -10.46 -0.27
CA HIS A 104 22.46 -11.77 0.31
C HIS A 104 22.07 -11.79 1.80
N GLY A 105 21.23 -12.77 2.16
CA GLY A 105 20.65 -12.90 3.48
C GLY A 105 19.14 -12.68 3.47
N ASN A 106 18.56 -12.29 4.63
CA ASN A 106 17.14 -12.05 4.76
C ASN A 106 16.80 -10.57 4.48
N PHE A 107 16.21 -10.30 3.33
CA PHE A 107 15.72 -8.99 2.91
C PHE A 107 14.20 -8.84 3.06
N GLY A 108 13.58 -9.63 3.94
CA GLY A 108 12.14 -9.62 4.16
C GLY A 108 11.38 -10.56 3.22
N SER A 109 10.08 -10.67 3.42
CA SER A 109 9.20 -11.51 2.62
C SER A 109 8.01 -10.73 2.05
N ILE A 110 7.35 -11.30 1.05
CA ILE A 110 6.12 -10.77 0.49
C ILE A 110 4.97 -10.75 1.51
N GLU A 111 5.06 -11.56 2.56
CA GLU A 111 4.08 -11.66 3.64
C GLU A 111 4.21 -10.56 4.70
N GLY A 112 5.27 -9.76 4.62
CA GLY A 112 5.49 -8.61 5.50
C GLY A 112 6.52 -8.81 6.59
N ASP A 113 7.26 -9.92 6.56
CA ASP A 113 8.41 -10.06 7.43
C ASP A 113 9.45 -8.99 7.08
N GLY A 114 9.98 -8.35 8.09
CA GLY A 114 11.03 -7.35 7.94
C GLY A 114 12.38 -7.96 7.54
N ALA A 115 13.24 -7.16 6.93
CA ALA A 115 14.61 -7.55 6.69
C ALA A 115 15.37 -7.75 8.02
N ALA A 116 16.36 -8.64 8.01
CA ALA A 116 17.28 -8.76 9.14
C ALA A 116 18.08 -7.47 9.33
N ALA A 117 18.58 -7.22 10.54
CA ALA A 117 19.38 -6.04 10.80
C ALA A 117 20.60 -5.93 9.87
N MET A 118 20.95 -4.72 9.44
CA MET A 118 21.97 -4.42 8.43
C MET A 118 23.37 -5.00 8.71
N ARG A 119 23.65 -5.35 9.97
CA ARG A 119 24.90 -6.04 10.36
C ARG A 119 24.96 -7.50 9.89
N TYR A 120 23.80 -8.11 9.59
CA TYR A 120 23.71 -9.51 9.15
C TYR A 120 23.57 -9.64 7.63
N THR A 121 22.92 -8.68 6.97
CA THR A 121 22.69 -8.69 5.52
C THR A 121 23.89 -8.14 4.76
N GLU A 122 24.02 -8.60 3.53
CA GLU A 122 25.07 -8.17 2.61
C GLU A 122 24.46 -7.78 1.26
N ALA A 123 25.09 -6.88 0.55
CA ALA A 123 24.58 -6.41 -0.74
C ALA A 123 25.70 -6.06 -1.71
N ARG A 124 25.36 -6.03 -2.97
CA ARG A 124 26.15 -5.48 -4.09
C ARG A 124 25.23 -4.92 -5.14
N LEU A 125 25.78 -4.13 -6.08
CA LEU A 125 24.99 -3.64 -7.22
C LEU A 125 24.49 -4.81 -8.07
N ALA A 126 23.25 -4.73 -8.54
CA ALA A 126 22.76 -5.66 -9.54
C ALA A 126 23.44 -5.37 -10.91
N LYS A 127 23.55 -6.38 -11.78
CA LYS A 127 24.18 -6.23 -13.09
C LYS A 127 23.54 -5.12 -13.92
N ILE A 128 22.21 -5.08 -13.97
CA ILE A 128 21.49 -4.03 -14.70
C ILE A 128 21.81 -2.63 -14.18
N THR A 129 22.00 -2.47 -12.88
CA THR A 129 22.33 -1.16 -12.28
C THR A 129 23.67 -0.66 -12.77
N GLN A 130 24.66 -1.52 -12.83
CA GLN A 130 25.99 -1.14 -13.32
C GLN A 130 25.97 -0.83 -14.82
N GLU A 131 25.25 -1.61 -15.62
CA GLU A 131 25.26 -1.49 -17.08
C GLU A 131 24.29 -0.45 -17.65
N ALA A 132 23.16 -0.22 -16.97
CA ALA A 132 22.11 0.67 -17.45
C ALA A 132 21.95 1.96 -16.64
N TYR A 133 22.50 2.05 -15.41
CA TYR A 133 22.34 3.23 -14.55
C TYR A 133 23.67 3.97 -14.31
N LEU A 134 24.80 3.26 -14.29
CA LEU A 134 26.09 3.81 -13.87
C LEU A 134 27.17 3.76 -14.97
N ALA A 135 26.87 3.16 -16.12
CA ALA A 135 27.88 2.94 -17.17
C ALA A 135 28.49 4.22 -17.75
N ASP A 136 27.71 5.31 -17.79
CA ASP A 136 28.14 6.61 -18.31
C ASP A 136 28.38 7.64 -17.20
N LEU A 137 28.69 7.18 -15.98
CA LEU A 137 28.95 8.04 -14.83
C LEU A 137 30.36 8.64 -14.94
N ASP A 138 30.45 9.81 -15.55
CA ASP A 138 31.67 10.58 -15.74
C ASP A 138 31.38 12.06 -15.48
N LYS A 139 32.36 12.80 -14.96
CA LYS A 139 32.23 14.24 -14.62
C LYS A 139 31.95 15.11 -15.85
N ASP A 140 32.41 14.65 -17.03
CA ASP A 140 32.19 15.36 -18.28
C ASP A 140 30.80 15.07 -18.88
N ILE A 141 30.07 14.08 -18.34
CA ILE A 141 28.79 13.64 -18.87
C ILE A 141 27.66 14.08 -17.93
N VAL A 142 27.85 13.91 -16.62
CA VAL A 142 26.84 14.15 -15.58
C VAL A 142 27.21 15.38 -14.77
N ASP A 143 26.21 16.18 -14.39
CA ASP A 143 26.40 17.29 -13.47
C ASP A 143 26.59 16.77 -12.04
N PHE A 144 27.66 17.24 -11.37
CA PHE A 144 27.96 16.90 -9.98
C PHE A 144 27.75 18.12 -9.10
N ASP A 145 27.25 17.89 -7.89
CA ASP A 145 27.24 18.90 -6.84
C ASP A 145 28.67 19.27 -6.46
N GLU A 146 28.97 20.57 -6.36
CA GLU A 146 30.31 21.05 -6.09
C GLU A 146 30.78 20.75 -4.67
N THR A 147 29.84 20.65 -3.71
CA THR A 147 30.13 20.48 -2.29
C THR A 147 30.45 19.03 -1.93
N GLU A 148 29.54 18.11 -2.25
CA GLU A 148 29.65 16.69 -1.86
C GLU A 148 30.12 15.78 -3.00
N LYS A 149 30.27 16.33 -4.21
CA LYS A 149 30.69 15.59 -5.42
C LYS A 149 29.78 14.41 -5.73
N GLU A 150 28.49 14.56 -5.47
CA GLU A 150 27.47 13.58 -5.84
C GLU A 150 26.82 13.96 -7.20
N PRO A 151 26.40 12.98 -8.01
CA PRO A 151 25.70 13.28 -9.25
C PRO A 151 24.31 13.83 -8.98
N ALA A 152 23.94 14.92 -9.66
CA ALA A 152 22.60 15.50 -9.57
C ALA A 152 21.51 14.50 -9.99
N VAL A 153 21.77 13.71 -11.05
CA VAL A 153 20.99 12.56 -11.52
C VAL A 153 21.92 11.50 -12.05
N LEU A 154 21.51 10.23 -12.02
CA LEU A 154 22.28 9.16 -12.63
C LEU A 154 22.02 9.10 -14.15
N PRO A 155 23.01 8.74 -14.98
CA PRO A 155 22.88 8.66 -16.43
C PRO A 155 22.12 7.40 -16.87
N VAL A 156 20.90 7.24 -16.41
CA VAL A 156 20.09 6.04 -16.61
C VAL A 156 19.67 5.90 -18.06
N ARG A 157 19.88 4.72 -18.64
CA ARG A 157 19.65 4.44 -20.06
C ARG A 157 18.22 3.99 -20.39
N ILE A 158 17.40 3.67 -19.38
CA ILE A 158 16.01 3.21 -19.52
C ILE A 158 15.09 4.11 -18.69
N PRO A 159 13.81 4.28 -19.03
CA PRO A 159 12.88 5.06 -18.22
C PRO A 159 12.52 4.31 -16.93
N ASN A 160 13.44 4.38 -15.98
CA ASN A 160 13.33 3.69 -14.69
C ASN A 160 12.04 4.02 -13.94
N LEU A 161 11.54 5.26 -14.09
CA LEU A 161 10.29 5.68 -13.47
C LEU A 161 9.10 4.80 -13.89
N LEU A 162 9.06 4.35 -15.14
CA LEU A 162 8.04 3.42 -15.63
C LEU A 162 8.35 1.97 -15.25
N VAL A 163 9.62 1.54 -15.41
CA VAL A 163 10.02 0.14 -15.18
C VAL A 163 9.84 -0.25 -13.72
N ASN A 164 10.32 0.56 -12.79
CA ASN A 164 10.30 0.26 -11.36
C ASN A 164 9.16 0.95 -10.59
N GLY A 165 8.43 1.85 -11.25
CA GLY A 165 7.42 2.65 -10.58
C GLY A 165 7.98 3.49 -9.43
N ALA A 166 7.10 4.18 -8.74
CA ALA A 166 7.45 4.94 -7.54
C ALA A 166 6.25 5.07 -6.62
N GLU A 167 6.50 5.06 -5.32
CA GLU A 167 5.53 5.38 -4.28
C GLU A 167 6.17 6.37 -3.32
N GLY A 168 5.46 7.41 -2.92
CA GLY A 168 5.97 8.40 -1.98
C GLY A 168 4.92 9.37 -1.52
N ILE A 169 5.03 9.79 -0.26
CA ILE A 169 4.13 10.75 0.37
C ILE A 169 4.96 12.00 0.69
N ALA A 170 4.59 13.13 0.07
CA ALA A 170 5.15 14.43 0.32
C ALA A 170 4.14 15.32 1.06
N VAL A 171 4.49 16.59 1.26
CA VAL A 171 3.57 17.57 1.87
C VAL A 171 2.51 17.99 0.86
N GLY A 172 1.26 17.62 1.12
CA GLY A 172 0.12 17.98 0.27
C GLY A 172 -0.01 17.21 -1.05
N MET A 173 0.89 16.27 -1.33
CA MET A 173 0.85 15.46 -2.56
C MET A 173 1.49 14.09 -2.35
N ALA A 174 1.15 13.13 -3.19
CA ALA A 174 1.71 11.80 -3.15
C ALA A 174 1.93 11.28 -4.57
N THR A 175 2.97 10.48 -4.76
CA THR A 175 3.21 9.75 -6.02
C THR A 175 2.87 8.29 -5.85
N SER A 176 2.25 7.71 -6.88
CA SER A 176 1.94 6.29 -6.97
C SER A 176 1.98 5.89 -8.45
N ILE A 177 3.11 5.40 -8.89
CA ILE A 177 3.38 5.02 -10.28
C ILE A 177 3.54 3.52 -10.35
N PRO A 178 2.71 2.80 -11.14
CA PRO A 178 2.82 1.36 -11.27
C PRO A 178 4.07 0.95 -12.05
N THR A 179 4.55 -0.26 -11.81
CA THR A 179 5.65 -0.87 -12.57
C THR A 179 5.17 -1.30 -13.97
N HIS A 180 6.10 -1.32 -14.94
CA HIS A 180 5.85 -1.72 -16.32
C HIS A 180 6.90 -2.70 -16.81
N ASN A 181 6.56 -3.48 -17.81
CA ASN A 181 7.48 -4.44 -18.43
C ASN A 181 8.61 -3.73 -19.17
N LEU A 182 9.86 -4.07 -18.84
CA LEU A 182 11.05 -3.46 -19.44
C LEU A 182 11.06 -3.57 -20.97
N GLY A 183 10.73 -4.74 -21.51
CA GLY A 183 10.73 -4.96 -22.96
C GLY A 183 9.70 -4.08 -23.69
N GLU A 184 8.49 -3.96 -23.11
CA GLU A 184 7.42 -3.11 -23.66
C GLU A 184 7.78 -1.63 -23.56
N VAL A 185 8.38 -1.20 -22.46
CA VAL A 185 8.82 0.18 -22.26
C VAL A 185 9.89 0.55 -23.26
N VAL A 186 10.88 -0.31 -23.48
CA VAL A 186 11.93 -0.10 -24.50
C VAL A 186 11.31 0.03 -25.91
N ASP A 187 10.36 -0.84 -26.25
CA ASP A 187 9.67 -0.75 -27.55
C ASP A 187 8.87 0.56 -27.68
N GLY A 188 8.23 1.00 -26.61
CA GLY A 188 7.52 2.28 -26.55
C GLY A 188 8.45 3.48 -26.76
N VAL A 189 9.60 3.50 -26.09
CA VAL A 189 10.63 4.54 -26.26
C VAL A 189 11.13 4.58 -27.70
N LYS A 190 11.44 3.44 -28.31
CA LYS A 190 11.87 3.35 -29.70
C LYS A 190 10.80 3.81 -30.68
N ALA A 191 9.53 3.51 -30.38
CA ALA A 191 8.40 4.00 -31.20
C ALA A 191 8.28 5.52 -31.12
N TYR A 192 8.45 6.12 -29.95
CA TYR A 192 8.47 7.57 -29.74
C TYR A 192 9.65 8.22 -30.48
N MET A 193 10.85 7.67 -30.37
CA MET A 193 12.05 8.20 -31.07
C MET A 193 11.92 8.19 -32.60
N LYS A 194 11.11 7.27 -33.14
CA LYS A 194 10.83 7.21 -34.60
C LYS A 194 9.74 8.18 -35.03
N ASN A 195 8.85 8.54 -34.13
CA ASN A 195 7.73 9.44 -34.36
C ASN A 195 7.32 10.10 -33.05
N ASP A 196 7.77 11.32 -32.82
CA ASP A 196 7.47 12.13 -31.63
C ASP A 196 6.01 12.56 -31.51
N GLU A 197 5.29 12.62 -32.65
CA GLU A 197 3.86 12.89 -32.70
C GLU A 197 2.97 11.68 -32.32
N ILE A 198 3.58 10.54 -31.93
CA ILE A 198 2.85 9.34 -31.52
C ILE A 198 1.90 9.66 -30.36
N THR A 199 0.65 9.22 -30.46
CA THR A 199 -0.34 9.42 -29.40
C THR A 199 -0.20 8.40 -28.26
N THR A 200 -0.72 8.70 -27.07
CA THR A 200 -0.74 7.78 -25.94
C THR A 200 -1.40 6.43 -26.31
N ARG A 201 -2.49 6.44 -27.07
CA ARG A 201 -3.14 5.21 -27.55
C ARG A 201 -2.27 4.39 -28.50
N GLN A 202 -1.44 5.04 -29.30
CA GLN A 202 -0.49 4.36 -30.19
C GLN A 202 0.68 3.79 -29.40
N LEU A 203 1.19 4.52 -28.38
CA LEU A 203 2.19 4.02 -27.43
C LEU A 203 1.71 2.76 -26.70
N MET A 204 0.43 2.70 -26.35
CA MET A 204 -0.16 1.54 -25.68
C MET A 204 -0.24 0.28 -26.55
N LYS A 205 0.05 0.36 -27.86
CA LYS A 205 0.28 -0.84 -28.67
C LYS A 205 1.56 -1.57 -28.28
N TYR A 206 2.53 -0.84 -27.75
CA TYR A 206 3.81 -1.35 -27.24
C TYR A 206 3.77 -1.57 -25.74
N ILE A 207 3.29 -0.59 -24.97
CA ILE A 207 3.16 -0.63 -23.50
C ILE A 207 1.69 -0.95 -23.17
N LYS A 208 1.38 -2.22 -23.00
CA LYS A 208 0.00 -2.73 -22.87
C LYS A 208 -0.71 -2.30 -21.59
N GLY A 209 0.04 -1.93 -20.57
CA GLY A 209 -0.45 -1.57 -19.25
C GLY A 209 0.60 -1.86 -18.18
N PRO A 210 0.22 -1.74 -16.90
CA PRO A 210 1.12 -2.06 -15.79
C PRO A 210 1.55 -3.52 -15.84
N ASP A 211 2.73 -3.82 -15.31
CA ASP A 211 3.26 -5.16 -15.13
C ASP A 211 3.81 -5.27 -13.69
N PHE A 212 2.94 -5.72 -12.79
CA PHE A 212 3.29 -5.81 -11.37
C PHE A 212 4.18 -7.01 -11.08
N PRO A 213 5.14 -6.89 -10.15
CA PRO A 213 6.01 -8.00 -9.75
C PRO A 213 5.23 -9.21 -9.21
N THR A 214 4.07 -8.98 -8.62
CA THR A 214 3.17 -9.99 -8.07
C THR A 214 2.25 -10.64 -9.11
N GLY A 215 2.29 -10.19 -10.38
CA GLY A 215 1.37 -10.66 -11.41
C GLY A 215 -0.04 -10.08 -11.25
N GLY A 216 -1.02 -10.95 -11.23
CA GLY A 216 -2.44 -10.58 -11.14
C GLY A 216 -3.06 -10.19 -12.47
N ILE A 217 -4.32 -9.77 -12.43
CA ILE A 217 -5.13 -9.45 -13.59
C ILE A 217 -5.67 -8.03 -13.43
N VAL A 218 -5.31 -7.13 -14.35
CA VAL A 218 -5.97 -5.82 -14.47
C VAL A 218 -7.29 -6.03 -15.21
N VAL A 219 -8.40 -5.60 -14.61
CA VAL A 219 -9.75 -5.91 -15.08
C VAL A 219 -10.50 -4.73 -15.70
N ASN A 220 -9.89 -3.56 -15.76
CA ASN A 220 -10.45 -2.35 -16.35
C ASN A 220 -9.54 -1.76 -17.44
N LYS A 221 -9.21 -2.57 -18.43
CA LYS A 221 -8.31 -2.20 -19.54
C LYS A 221 -8.74 -0.92 -20.26
N ASP A 222 -10.05 -0.71 -20.45
CA ASP A 222 -10.59 0.43 -21.19
C ASP A 222 -10.38 1.77 -20.49
N ASP A 223 -10.10 1.77 -19.19
CA ASP A 223 -9.79 2.97 -18.42
C ASP A 223 -8.30 3.39 -18.58
N LEU A 224 -7.43 2.45 -18.97
CA LEU A 224 -5.98 2.69 -19.05
C LEU A 224 -5.59 3.82 -20.00
N PRO A 225 -6.20 4.00 -21.19
CA PRO A 225 -5.85 5.10 -22.09
C PRO A 225 -6.03 6.47 -21.43
N GLN A 226 -7.10 6.67 -20.67
CA GLN A 226 -7.33 7.93 -19.97
C GLN A 226 -6.35 8.11 -18.80
N ILE A 227 -6.06 7.04 -18.06
CA ILE A 227 -5.09 7.06 -16.96
C ILE A 227 -3.70 7.45 -17.48
N TYR A 228 -3.28 6.86 -18.60
CA TYR A 228 -1.97 7.17 -19.20
C TYR A 228 -1.93 8.54 -19.92
N GLU A 229 -3.06 9.07 -20.31
CA GLU A 229 -3.12 10.43 -20.86
C GLU A 229 -2.99 11.48 -19.74
N THR A 230 -3.73 11.31 -18.65
CA THR A 230 -3.81 12.28 -17.55
C THR A 230 -2.77 12.08 -16.46
N GLY A 231 -2.17 10.89 -16.36
CA GLY A 231 -1.29 10.51 -15.26
C GLY A 231 -2.01 10.18 -13.94
N THR A 232 -3.35 10.15 -13.93
CA THR A 232 -4.14 9.88 -12.73
C THR A 232 -5.30 8.93 -13.00
N GLY A 233 -5.66 8.11 -12.01
CA GLY A 233 -6.80 7.23 -12.13
C GLY A 233 -6.75 6.04 -11.18
N LYS A 234 -7.58 5.04 -11.46
CA LYS A 234 -7.71 3.85 -10.61
C LYS A 234 -7.60 2.60 -11.47
N ILE A 235 -6.67 1.73 -11.15
CA ILE A 235 -6.49 0.43 -11.79
C ILE A 235 -7.06 -0.63 -10.86
N LYS A 236 -8.00 -1.43 -11.34
CA LYS A 236 -8.57 -2.56 -10.60
C LYS A 236 -7.74 -3.80 -10.89
N ILE A 237 -7.27 -4.46 -9.84
CA ILE A 237 -6.40 -5.63 -9.93
C ILE A 237 -7.04 -6.79 -9.18
N ARG A 238 -7.15 -7.95 -9.83
CA ARG A 238 -7.56 -9.22 -9.22
C ARG A 238 -6.37 -10.14 -9.03
N GLY A 239 -6.36 -10.88 -7.93
CA GLY A 239 -5.51 -12.04 -7.77
C GLY A 239 -5.91 -13.16 -8.74
N LYS A 240 -4.96 -14.00 -9.12
CA LYS A 240 -5.22 -15.17 -9.96
C LYS A 240 -5.60 -16.34 -9.08
N VAL A 241 -6.77 -16.92 -9.36
CA VAL A 241 -7.33 -18.08 -8.67
C VAL A 241 -7.38 -19.26 -9.64
N GLU A 242 -6.81 -20.37 -9.23
CA GLU A 242 -6.84 -21.64 -9.95
C GLU A 242 -7.68 -22.65 -9.16
N VAL A 243 -8.33 -23.58 -9.86
CA VAL A 243 -9.15 -24.62 -9.26
C VAL A 243 -8.40 -25.94 -9.39
N GLU A 244 -8.12 -26.57 -8.27
CA GLU A 244 -7.51 -27.91 -8.24
C GLU A 244 -8.54 -28.94 -7.78
N ASP A 245 -8.59 -30.09 -8.47
CA ASP A 245 -9.39 -31.23 -8.07
C ASP A 245 -8.64 -32.05 -6.99
N VAL A 246 -9.35 -32.40 -5.93
CA VAL A 246 -8.83 -33.18 -4.80
C VAL A 246 -9.51 -34.54 -4.74
N LYS A 247 -8.82 -35.56 -4.19
CA LYS A 247 -9.38 -36.92 -3.99
C LYS A 247 -10.74 -36.88 -3.30
N GLY A 248 -11.69 -37.68 -3.80
CA GLY A 248 -13.05 -37.75 -3.26
C GLY A 248 -14.05 -36.76 -3.89
N GLY A 249 -13.75 -36.14 -5.02
CA GLY A 249 -14.62 -35.21 -5.74
C GLY A 249 -14.77 -33.85 -5.00
N LYS A 250 -13.80 -33.51 -4.18
CA LYS A 250 -13.65 -32.19 -3.58
C LYS A 250 -12.82 -31.28 -4.48
N LYS A 251 -13.01 -29.98 -4.37
CA LYS A 251 -12.22 -28.95 -5.05
C LYS A 251 -11.52 -28.06 -4.04
N ARG A 252 -10.46 -27.41 -4.48
CA ARG A 252 -9.82 -26.33 -3.74
C ARG A 252 -9.56 -25.15 -4.67
N LEU A 253 -9.59 -23.96 -4.09
CA LEU A 253 -9.11 -22.77 -4.76
C LEU A 253 -7.66 -22.53 -4.35
N VAL A 254 -6.82 -22.25 -5.33
CA VAL A 254 -5.42 -21.94 -5.14
C VAL A 254 -5.15 -20.55 -5.69
N ILE A 255 -4.76 -19.63 -4.82
CA ILE A 255 -4.36 -18.29 -5.21
C ILE A 255 -2.87 -18.33 -5.49
N THR A 256 -2.50 -18.11 -6.75
CA THR A 256 -1.11 -18.17 -7.23
C THR A 256 -0.51 -16.79 -7.45
N GLU A 257 -1.34 -15.76 -7.63
CA GLU A 257 -0.91 -14.37 -7.78
C GLU A 257 -1.87 -13.48 -6.99
N ILE A 258 -1.34 -12.42 -6.39
CA ILE A 258 -2.09 -11.48 -5.56
C ILE A 258 -2.03 -10.07 -6.14
N PRO A 259 -3.03 -9.20 -5.89
CA PRO A 259 -2.90 -7.78 -6.15
C PRO A 259 -1.65 -7.18 -5.50
N TYR A 260 -0.95 -6.31 -6.21
CA TYR A 260 0.25 -5.63 -5.69
C TYR A 260 -0.01 -4.91 -4.35
N THR A 261 -1.22 -4.40 -4.16
CA THR A 261 -1.67 -3.74 -2.94
C THR A 261 -1.83 -4.67 -1.72
N MET A 262 -1.75 -6.01 -1.93
CA MET A 262 -1.82 -7.01 -0.86
C MET A 262 -0.46 -7.38 -0.25
N ILE A 263 0.65 -6.88 -0.79
CA ILE A 263 1.99 -7.16 -0.26
C ILE A 263 2.06 -6.78 1.22
N GLY A 264 2.77 -7.60 1.99
CA GLY A 264 2.97 -7.39 3.43
C GLY A 264 1.75 -7.76 4.26
N ALA A 265 1.34 -6.91 5.19
CA ALA A 265 0.20 -7.16 6.09
C ALA A 265 -1.13 -7.45 5.37
N GLY A 266 -1.22 -7.20 4.06
CA GLY A 266 -2.40 -7.47 3.25
C GLY A 266 -2.73 -8.95 3.13
N ILE A 267 -1.72 -9.83 3.07
CA ILE A 267 -1.92 -11.29 3.01
C ILE A 267 -2.54 -11.80 4.32
N GLY A 268 -1.98 -11.43 5.48
CA GLY A 268 -2.53 -11.81 6.77
C GLY A 268 -3.96 -11.29 6.97
N LYS A 269 -4.22 -10.05 6.53
CA LYS A 269 -5.58 -9.49 6.55
C LYS A 269 -6.54 -10.28 5.67
N PHE A 270 -6.12 -10.65 4.47
CA PHE A 270 -6.94 -11.48 3.56
C PHE A 270 -7.30 -12.82 4.20
N LEU A 271 -6.35 -13.52 4.83
CA LEU A 271 -6.62 -14.78 5.54
C LEU A 271 -7.68 -14.58 6.63
N ASN A 272 -7.55 -13.54 7.44
CA ASN A 272 -8.52 -13.19 8.47
C ASN A 272 -9.90 -12.84 7.88
N ASP A 273 -9.95 -12.09 6.78
CA ASP A 273 -11.20 -11.74 6.12
C ASP A 273 -11.93 -12.99 5.63
N VAL A 274 -11.22 -13.99 5.08
CA VAL A 274 -11.81 -15.27 4.68
C VAL A 274 -12.31 -16.06 5.88
N CYS A 275 -11.56 -16.14 6.97
CA CYS A 275 -12.01 -16.75 8.23
C CYS A 275 -13.29 -16.08 8.73
N ASN A 276 -13.35 -14.75 8.74
CA ASN A 276 -14.54 -13.99 9.14
C ASN A 276 -15.77 -14.30 8.26
N LEU A 277 -15.59 -14.54 6.95
CA LEU A 277 -16.69 -14.95 6.08
C LEU A 277 -17.30 -16.30 6.49
N VAL A 278 -16.48 -17.22 6.97
CA VAL A 278 -16.91 -18.52 7.49
C VAL A 278 -17.56 -18.38 8.86
N GLU A 279 -16.93 -17.67 9.79
CA GLU A 279 -17.43 -17.45 11.16
C GLU A 279 -18.78 -16.71 11.17
N THR A 280 -18.92 -15.70 10.30
CA THR A 280 -20.19 -14.96 10.15
C THR A 280 -21.23 -15.69 9.31
N LYS A 281 -20.96 -16.95 8.92
CA LYS A 281 -21.85 -17.81 8.14
C LYS A 281 -22.29 -17.22 6.80
N LYS A 282 -21.49 -16.29 6.24
CA LYS A 282 -21.72 -15.76 4.89
C LYS A 282 -21.46 -16.81 3.82
N THR A 283 -20.59 -17.77 4.12
CA THR A 283 -20.40 -18.97 3.33
C THR A 283 -20.22 -20.18 4.27
N THR A 284 -20.71 -21.34 3.81
CA THR A 284 -20.48 -22.63 4.47
C THR A 284 -19.64 -23.55 3.61
N ASP A 285 -19.22 -23.09 2.43
CA ASP A 285 -18.57 -23.92 1.41
C ASP A 285 -17.06 -24.03 1.61
N ILE A 286 -16.45 -23.18 2.45
CA ILE A 286 -15.05 -23.23 2.83
C ILE A 286 -14.89 -24.17 4.04
N VAL A 287 -13.92 -25.09 3.95
CA VAL A 287 -13.57 -26.02 5.03
C VAL A 287 -12.35 -25.51 5.79
N ASP A 288 -11.33 -25.08 5.05
CA ASP A 288 -10.06 -24.63 5.61
C ASP A 288 -9.38 -23.63 4.68
N ILE A 289 -8.50 -22.79 5.25
CA ILE A 289 -7.62 -21.90 4.50
C ILE A 289 -6.20 -22.03 5.06
N SER A 290 -5.23 -22.25 4.19
CA SER A 290 -3.83 -22.36 4.54
C SER A 290 -2.93 -21.55 3.61
N ASN A 291 -1.92 -20.92 4.17
CA ASN A 291 -0.88 -20.25 3.42
C ASN A 291 0.30 -21.20 3.25
N GLN A 292 0.53 -21.63 2.01
CA GLN A 292 1.62 -22.53 1.60
C GLN A 292 2.67 -21.79 0.75
N SER A 293 2.65 -20.46 0.78
CA SER A 293 3.61 -19.64 0.03
C SER A 293 5.04 -19.95 0.46
N SER A 294 5.96 -19.91 -0.50
CA SER A 294 7.36 -20.22 -0.31
C SER A 294 8.25 -19.34 -1.20
N LYS A 295 9.53 -19.65 -1.26
CA LYS A 295 10.47 -19.02 -2.20
C LYS A 295 10.09 -19.24 -3.68
N GLU A 296 9.30 -20.28 -3.96
CA GLU A 296 8.83 -20.60 -5.31
C GLU A 296 7.66 -19.71 -5.76
N GLY A 297 7.00 -19.02 -4.84
CA GLY A 297 5.91 -18.10 -5.13
C GLY A 297 4.76 -18.14 -4.12
N ILE A 298 3.73 -17.38 -4.43
CA ILE A 298 2.49 -17.33 -3.65
C ILE A 298 1.68 -18.59 -3.91
N ARG A 299 1.24 -19.24 -2.81
CA ARG A 299 0.32 -20.36 -2.82
C ARG A 299 -0.58 -20.31 -1.58
N ILE A 300 -1.75 -19.70 -1.71
CA ILE A 300 -2.77 -19.67 -0.67
C ILE A 300 -3.86 -20.66 -1.09
N VAL A 301 -4.13 -21.66 -0.25
CA VAL A 301 -5.04 -22.76 -0.54
C VAL A 301 -6.30 -22.62 0.30
N ILE A 302 -7.46 -22.69 -0.35
CA ILE A 302 -8.78 -22.70 0.27
C ILE A 302 -9.45 -24.03 -0.06
N ASP A 303 -9.59 -24.91 0.90
CA ASP A 303 -10.25 -26.20 0.75
C ASP A 303 -11.77 -26.05 0.80
N LEU A 304 -12.46 -26.65 -0.16
CA LEU A 304 -13.90 -26.52 -0.32
C LEU A 304 -14.66 -27.79 0.05
N LYS A 305 -15.91 -27.64 0.44
CA LYS A 305 -16.84 -28.77 0.60
C LYS A 305 -17.15 -29.39 -0.75
N LYS A 306 -17.55 -30.65 -0.71
CA LYS A 306 -18.04 -31.35 -1.91
C LYS A 306 -19.31 -30.66 -2.43
N GLY A 307 -19.32 -30.32 -3.73
CA GLY A 307 -20.45 -29.66 -4.38
C GLY A 307 -20.52 -28.15 -4.14
N ALA A 308 -19.44 -27.53 -3.61
CA ALA A 308 -19.37 -26.07 -3.47
C ALA A 308 -19.45 -25.38 -4.84
N ASP A 309 -20.17 -24.26 -4.89
CA ASP A 309 -20.22 -23.39 -6.06
C ASP A 309 -18.94 -22.54 -6.14
N VAL A 310 -18.00 -23.03 -6.95
CA VAL A 310 -16.66 -22.46 -7.10
C VAL A 310 -16.71 -21.04 -7.67
N GLU A 311 -17.56 -20.81 -8.66
CA GLU A 311 -17.65 -19.52 -9.35
C GLU A 311 -18.23 -18.46 -8.42
N ASN A 312 -19.37 -18.75 -7.80
CA ASN A 312 -20.00 -17.84 -6.84
C ASN A 312 -19.08 -17.53 -5.65
N LEU A 313 -18.33 -18.55 -5.15
CA LEU A 313 -17.39 -18.37 -4.06
C LEU A 313 -16.20 -17.49 -4.47
N THR A 314 -15.66 -17.69 -5.68
CA THR A 314 -14.56 -16.85 -6.21
C THR A 314 -15.01 -15.41 -6.36
N ASN A 315 -16.23 -15.18 -6.91
CA ASN A 315 -16.81 -13.85 -7.00
C ASN A 315 -17.05 -13.20 -5.63
N MET A 316 -17.45 -13.99 -4.64
CA MET A 316 -17.58 -13.50 -3.26
C MET A 316 -16.23 -13.08 -2.69
N LEU A 317 -15.15 -13.85 -2.92
CA LEU A 317 -13.80 -13.49 -2.48
C LEU A 317 -13.36 -12.16 -3.12
N TYR A 318 -13.56 -11.97 -4.42
CA TYR A 318 -13.27 -10.70 -5.09
C TYR A 318 -14.06 -9.53 -4.51
N LYS A 319 -15.34 -9.71 -4.20
CA LYS A 319 -16.21 -8.62 -3.73
C LYS A 319 -16.06 -8.30 -2.24
N LYS A 320 -15.72 -9.29 -1.40
CA LYS A 320 -15.72 -9.15 0.06
C LYS A 320 -14.33 -9.13 0.69
N THR A 321 -13.29 -9.38 -0.08
CA THR A 321 -11.90 -9.34 0.39
C THR A 321 -11.04 -8.47 -0.52
N ARG A 322 -9.76 -8.32 -0.18
CA ARG A 322 -8.78 -7.60 -1.00
C ARG A 322 -8.22 -8.41 -2.17
N LEU A 323 -8.79 -9.57 -2.49
CA LEU A 323 -8.37 -10.35 -3.66
C LEU A 323 -8.69 -9.62 -4.98
N GLU A 324 -9.66 -8.71 -5.00
CA GLU A 324 -9.77 -7.61 -5.96
C GLU A 324 -9.56 -6.30 -5.20
N ASP A 325 -8.60 -5.50 -5.64
CA ASP A 325 -8.27 -4.24 -5.00
C ASP A 325 -7.97 -3.16 -6.04
N THR A 326 -7.92 -1.93 -5.61
CA THR A 326 -7.70 -0.78 -6.48
C THR A 326 -6.34 -0.16 -6.20
N PHE A 327 -5.51 -0.08 -7.25
CA PHE A 327 -4.28 0.70 -7.24
C PHE A 327 -4.60 2.13 -7.71
N GLY A 328 -4.44 3.10 -6.83
CA GLY A 328 -4.59 4.51 -7.17
C GLY A 328 -3.36 5.01 -7.91
N VAL A 329 -3.52 5.43 -9.17
CA VAL A 329 -2.44 5.99 -9.98
C VAL A 329 -2.36 7.49 -9.80
N ASN A 330 -1.17 7.99 -9.52
CA ASN A 330 -0.79 9.39 -9.59
C ASN A 330 0.68 9.46 -10.04
N MET A 331 0.89 9.68 -11.34
CA MET A 331 2.22 9.70 -11.93
C MET A 331 2.90 11.07 -11.73
N LEU A 332 3.13 11.39 -10.46
CA LEU A 332 3.76 12.62 -10.00
C LEU A 332 5.27 12.41 -9.84
N ALA A 333 6.07 13.21 -10.50
CA ALA A 333 7.53 13.21 -10.36
C ALA A 333 8.10 14.63 -10.47
N VAL A 334 9.37 14.79 -10.17
CA VAL A 334 10.07 16.07 -10.34
C VAL A 334 10.56 16.18 -11.78
N ALA A 335 10.08 17.20 -12.49
CA ALA A 335 10.57 17.59 -13.82
C ALA A 335 11.02 19.06 -13.75
N ASP A 336 12.22 19.37 -14.24
CA ASP A 336 12.80 20.73 -14.24
C ASP A 336 12.71 21.44 -12.87
N GLY A 337 12.95 20.67 -11.78
CA GLY A 337 12.93 21.18 -10.41
C GLY A 337 11.53 21.45 -9.86
N ARG A 338 10.47 21.00 -10.52
CA ARG A 338 9.07 21.18 -10.09
C ARG A 338 8.31 19.84 -10.06
N PRO A 339 7.39 19.65 -9.12
CA PRO A 339 6.50 18.50 -9.14
C PRO A 339 5.49 18.63 -10.29
N GLU A 340 5.41 17.63 -11.14
CA GLU A 340 4.50 17.56 -12.29
C GLU A 340 3.81 16.20 -12.33
N THR A 341 2.47 16.17 -12.50
CA THR A 341 1.74 14.95 -12.81
C THR A 341 1.75 14.75 -14.33
N MET A 342 2.31 13.64 -14.76
CA MET A 342 2.63 13.40 -16.17
C MET A 342 1.90 12.19 -16.72
N GLY A 343 1.43 12.29 -17.96
CA GLY A 343 0.97 11.13 -18.72
C GLY A 343 2.15 10.26 -19.22
N LEU A 344 1.83 9.10 -19.76
CA LEU A 344 2.81 8.13 -20.26
C LEU A 344 3.73 8.75 -21.32
N LYS A 345 3.18 9.46 -22.31
CA LYS A 345 3.94 10.12 -23.38
C LYS A 345 4.92 11.13 -22.80
N ARG A 346 4.50 11.96 -21.85
CA ARG A 346 5.34 13.00 -21.24
C ARG A 346 6.54 12.42 -20.48
N ILE A 347 6.35 11.30 -19.80
CA ILE A 347 7.45 10.59 -19.11
C ILE A 347 8.46 10.05 -20.11
N ILE A 348 7.99 9.45 -21.20
CA ILE A 348 8.86 8.94 -22.28
C ILE A 348 9.62 10.09 -22.95
N GLU A 349 8.94 11.18 -23.27
CA GLU A 349 9.55 12.40 -23.83
C GLU A 349 10.68 12.91 -22.94
N ALA A 350 10.39 13.17 -21.65
CA ALA A 350 11.40 13.66 -20.70
C ALA A 350 12.61 12.71 -20.60
N HIS A 351 12.38 11.40 -20.66
CA HIS A 351 13.46 10.42 -20.66
C HIS A 351 14.27 10.48 -21.96
N VAL A 352 13.62 10.58 -23.12
CA VAL A 352 14.32 10.65 -24.43
C VAL A 352 15.15 11.92 -24.51
N ASP A 353 14.62 13.07 -24.14
CA ASP A 353 15.36 14.34 -24.08
C ASP A 353 16.60 14.22 -23.20
N PHE A 354 16.44 13.64 -22.01
CA PHE A 354 17.54 13.37 -21.10
C PHE A 354 18.59 12.43 -21.73
N ARG A 355 18.17 11.39 -22.45
CA ARG A 355 19.09 10.47 -23.13
C ARG A 355 19.88 11.15 -24.24
N PHE A 356 19.23 12.01 -25.02
CA PHE A 356 19.91 12.79 -26.03
C PHE A 356 20.96 13.75 -25.44
N ASP A 357 20.62 14.43 -24.34
CA ASP A 357 21.57 15.31 -23.64
C ASP A 357 22.78 14.52 -23.13
N MET A 358 22.56 13.40 -22.44
CA MET A 358 23.63 12.54 -21.93
C MET A 358 24.50 11.98 -23.06
N ALA A 359 23.89 11.54 -24.15
CA ALA A 359 24.61 11.04 -25.32
C ALA A 359 25.42 12.16 -25.99
N THR A 360 24.86 13.34 -26.14
CA THR A 360 25.56 14.51 -26.70
C THR A 360 26.80 14.85 -25.88
N ARG A 361 26.69 14.94 -24.58
CA ARG A 361 27.82 15.19 -23.66
C ARG A 361 28.88 14.09 -23.77
N LYS A 362 28.46 12.83 -23.79
CA LYS A 362 29.33 11.67 -23.96
C LYS A 362 30.14 11.73 -25.27
N TYR A 363 29.45 11.93 -26.38
CA TYR A 363 30.14 11.95 -27.70
C TYR A 363 30.99 13.18 -27.88
N ASN A 364 30.65 14.35 -27.32
CA ASN A 364 31.54 15.51 -27.29
C ASN A 364 32.83 15.20 -26.51
N THR A 365 32.72 14.55 -25.36
CA THR A 365 33.88 14.14 -24.55
C THR A 365 34.76 13.14 -25.30
N LEU A 366 34.15 12.13 -25.96
CA LEU A 366 34.86 11.15 -26.74
C LEU A 366 35.53 11.79 -27.97
N LEU A 367 34.81 12.66 -28.66
CA LEU A 367 35.34 13.41 -29.82
C LEU A 367 36.58 14.22 -29.42
N LYS A 368 36.49 14.97 -28.33
CA LYS A 368 37.61 15.76 -27.83
C LYS A 368 38.82 14.89 -27.49
N LYS A 369 38.62 13.74 -26.82
CA LYS A 369 39.71 12.79 -26.54
C LYS A 369 40.38 12.23 -27.82
N GLU A 370 39.59 11.89 -28.82
CA GLU A 370 40.15 11.41 -30.12
C GLU A 370 40.82 12.56 -30.93
N GLN A 371 40.31 13.80 -30.84
CA GLN A 371 40.95 14.97 -31.44
C GLN A 371 42.30 15.29 -30.78
N ASP A 372 42.37 15.25 -29.45
CA ASP A 372 43.62 15.41 -28.69
C ASP A 372 44.63 14.31 -29.09
N LYS A 373 44.16 13.07 -29.27
CA LYS A 373 44.96 11.94 -29.71
C LYS A 373 45.45 12.13 -31.14
N LYS A 374 44.57 12.57 -32.04
CA LYS A 374 44.89 12.89 -33.44
C LYS A 374 46.02 13.94 -33.51
N GLU A 375 45.92 15.03 -32.76
CA GLU A 375 46.93 16.09 -32.70
C GLU A 375 48.30 15.51 -32.36
N ILE A 376 48.40 14.65 -31.36
CA ILE A 376 49.64 13.99 -30.96
C ILE A 376 50.17 13.05 -32.06
N GLN A 377 49.30 12.22 -32.63
CA GLN A 377 49.65 11.26 -33.69
C GLN A 377 50.19 11.98 -34.96
N GLU A 378 49.52 13.05 -35.39
CA GLU A 378 49.98 13.87 -36.51
C GLU A 378 51.36 14.47 -36.25
N GLY A 379 51.60 14.94 -35.02
CA GLY A 379 52.91 15.44 -34.62
C GLY A 379 53.98 14.36 -34.64
N LEU A 380 53.69 13.17 -34.15
CA LEU A 380 54.64 12.04 -34.15
C LEU A 380 54.93 11.53 -35.56
N ILE A 381 53.93 11.41 -36.44
CA ILE A 381 54.09 11.01 -37.84
C ILE A 381 54.98 12.04 -38.52
N LYS A 382 54.68 13.33 -38.44
CA LYS A 382 55.49 14.42 -39.01
C LYS A 382 56.90 14.47 -38.43
N ALA A 383 57.04 14.11 -37.10
CA ALA A 383 58.38 14.02 -36.51
C ALA A 383 59.20 12.86 -37.06
N CYS A 384 58.59 11.73 -37.42
CA CYS A 384 59.26 10.61 -38.06
C CYS A 384 59.84 11.00 -39.43
N ASP A 385 59.16 11.86 -40.22
CA ASP A 385 59.62 12.33 -41.50
C ASP A 385 60.85 13.23 -41.36
N VAL A 386 61.05 13.92 -40.28
CA VAL A 386 62.15 14.86 -39.99
C VAL A 386 63.01 14.41 -38.79
N ILE A 387 63.08 13.12 -38.58
CA ILE A 387 63.68 12.57 -37.35
C ILE A 387 65.17 12.90 -37.20
N ASP A 388 65.93 12.90 -38.28
CA ASP A 388 67.36 13.26 -38.25
C ASP A 388 67.57 14.70 -37.80
N LEU A 389 66.68 15.61 -38.18
CA LEU A 389 66.69 17.00 -37.72
C LEU A 389 66.35 17.10 -36.27
N ILE A 390 65.32 16.34 -35.78
CA ILE A 390 64.94 16.32 -34.37
C ILE A 390 66.09 15.78 -33.52
N ILE A 391 66.77 14.72 -33.93
CA ILE A 391 67.93 14.16 -33.23
C ILE A 391 69.06 15.22 -33.20
N GLU A 392 69.24 15.96 -34.26
CA GLU A 392 70.23 17.04 -34.26
C GLU A 392 69.87 18.15 -33.32
N ILE A 393 68.62 18.59 -33.27
CA ILE A 393 68.11 19.57 -32.32
C ILE A 393 68.32 19.08 -30.88
N LEU A 394 67.95 17.85 -30.57
CA LEU A 394 68.08 17.28 -29.19
C LEU A 394 69.55 17.23 -28.75
N ARG A 395 70.47 16.82 -29.64
CA ARG A 395 71.93 16.76 -29.35
C ARG A 395 72.61 18.12 -29.27
N GLY A 396 72.03 19.11 -29.96
CA GLY A 396 72.57 20.47 -29.98
C GLY A 396 72.04 21.39 -28.90
N SER A 397 70.91 21.03 -28.29
CA SER A 397 70.22 21.80 -27.25
C SER A 397 70.96 21.73 -25.93
N GLN A 398 70.94 22.81 -25.16
CA GLN A 398 71.47 22.88 -23.80
C GLN A 398 70.48 22.45 -22.71
N SER A 399 69.19 22.54 -23.04
CA SER A 399 68.11 22.13 -22.13
C SER A 399 66.90 21.59 -22.91
N ILE A 400 66.05 20.84 -22.21
CA ILE A 400 64.77 20.37 -22.76
C ILE A 400 63.90 21.56 -23.16
N LYS A 401 64.00 22.68 -22.45
CA LYS A 401 63.26 23.91 -22.72
C LYS A 401 63.65 24.50 -24.07
N ASP A 402 64.97 24.56 -24.39
CA ASP A 402 65.47 25.06 -25.68
C ASP A 402 65.06 24.16 -26.83
N ALA A 403 65.13 22.82 -26.65
CA ALA A 403 64.65 21.87 -27.62
C ALA A 403 63.15 22.02 -27.90
N LYS A 404 62.32 22.18 -26.83
CA LYS A 404 60.89 22.41 -26.97
C LYS A 404 60.58 23.73 -27.65
N ALA A 405 61.26 24.83 -27.31
CA ALA A 405 61.11 26.14 -27.93
C ALA A 405 61.46 26.10 -29.41
N CYS A 406 62.48 25.34 -29.80
CA CYS A 406 62.80 25.12 -31.20
C CYS A 406 61.71 24.35 -32.00
N LEU A 407 61.17 23.28 -31.39
CA LEU A 407 60.11 22.49 -32.00
C LEU A 407 58.80 23.30 -32.15
N VAL A 408 58.46 24.13 -31.18
CA VAL A 408 57.22 24.92 -31.18
C VAL A 408 57.33 26.21 -31.96
N ASN A 409 58.37 27.01 -31.70
CA ASN A 409 58.50 28.37 -32.23
C ASN A 409 59.59 28.49 -33.30
N GLY A 410 60.39 27.47 -33.53
CA GLY A 410 61.53 27.52 -34.42
C GLY A 410 62.72 28.33 -33.88
N GLU A 411 62.85 28.47 -32.54
CA GLU A 411 63.93 29.17 -31.85
C GLU A 411 65.22 28.38 -31.95
N THR A 412 66.26 28.93 -32.68
CA THR A 412 67.48 28.20 -32.95
C THR A 412 68.73 28.79 -32.32
N GLU A 413 68.58 29.85 -31.50
CA GLU A 413 69.71 30.61 -30.98
C GLU A 413 70.58 29.84 -29.99
N ASN A 414 69.96 29.00 -29.16
CA ASN A 414 70.61 28.21 -28.10
C ASN A 414 70.98 26.79 -28.54
N ILE A 415 70.93 26.47 -29.84
CA ILE A 415 71.09 25.12 -30.33
C ILE A 415 72.24 25.08 -31.30
N LYS A 416 73.16 24.10 -31.14
CA LYS A 416 74.29 23.86 -32.02
C LYS A 416 73.90 22.94 -33.18
N PHE A 417 73.87 23.51 -34.41
CA PHE A 417 73.58 22.75 -35.63
C PHE A 417 74.84 22.36 -36.38
N LYS A 418 74.77 21.23 -37.06
CA LYS A 418 75.89 20.76 -37.90
C LYS A 418 76.00 21.53 -39.22
N SER A 419 74.85 22.05 -39.75
CA SER A 419 74.79 22.81 -40.98
C SER A 419 73.86 24.02 -40.88
N SER A 420 74.10 25.02 -41.78
CA SER A 420 73.20 26.17 -41.90
C SER A 420 71.83 25.79 -42.50
N ILE A 421 71.76 24.67 -43.25
CA ILE A 421 70.55 24.13 -43.79
C ILE A 421 69.69 23.57 -42.71
N SER A 422 70.26 22.74 -41.85
CA SER A 422 69.57 22.19 -40.65
C SER A 422 69.01 23.30 -39.71
N LYS A 423 69.82 24.36 -39.53
CA LYS A 423 69.35 25.53 -38.74
C LYS A 423 68.15 26.22 -39.36
N LYS A 424 68.17 26.38 -40.69
CA LYS A 424 67.10 27.00 -41.48
C LYS A 424 65.82 26.12 -41.42
N MET A 425 65.98 24.81 -41.59
CA MET A 425 64.87 23.86 -41.51
C MET A 425 64.26 23.81 -40.10
N ALA A 426 65.07 23.79 -39.02
CA ALA A 426 64.64 23.84 -37.64
C ALA A 426 63.86 25.14 -37.34
N GLY A 427 64.27 26.28 -37.87
CA GLY A 427 63.56 27.55 -37.77
C GLY A 427 62.15 27.56 -38.42
N MET A 428 61.83 26.59 -39.24
CA MET A 428 60.54 26.45 -39.92
C MET A 428 59.58 25.48 -39.18
N LEU A 429 60.07 24.79 -38.14
CA LEU A 429 59.23 23.87 -37.33
C LEU A 429 58.15 24.63 -36.56
N ARG A 430 56.97 24.07 -36.54
CA ARG A 430 55.76 24.62 -35.82
C ARG A 430 54.95 23.45 -35.33
N PHE A 431 55.49 22.74 -34.37
CA PHE A 431 54.71 21.77 -33.60
C PHE A 431 53.88 22.45 -32.49
N THR A 432 52.78 21.87 -32.11
CA THR A 432 52.10 22.35 -30.90
C THR A 432 52.88 21.96 -29.63
N GLU A 433 52.61 22.58 -28.49
CA GLU A 433 53.29 22.25 -27.26
C GLU A 433 53.09 20.78 -26.86
N ARG A 434 51.88 20.23 -27.09
CA ARG A 434 51.54 18.82 -26.86
C ARG A 434 52.35 17.89 -27.79
N GLN A 435 52.41 18.23 -29.07
CA GLN A 435 53.21 17.49 -30.05
C GLN A 435 54.69 17.50 -29.69
N ALA A 436 55.25 18.68 -29.36
CA ALA A 436 56.62 18.81 -28.94
C ALA A 436 56.95 17.98 -27.68
N THR A 437 56.07 17.99 -26.71
CA THR A 437 56.22 17.16 -25.49
C THR A 437 56.22 15.68 -25.84
N ALA A 438 55.24 15.21 -26.64
CA ALA A 438 55.17 13.81 -27.07
C ALA A 438 56.39 13.37 -27.91
N ILE A 439 56.94 14.25 -28.73
CA ILE A 439 58.17 14.00 -29.51
C ILE A 439 59.37 13.85 -28.56
N LEU A 440 59.49 14.73 -27.54
CA LEU A 440 60.58 14.68 -26.59
C LEU A 440 60.54 13.46 -25.67
N GLU A 441 59.34 12.92 -25.42
CA GLU A 441 59.11 11.73 -24.58
C GLU A 441 59.11 10.43 -25.44
N MET A 442 59.27 10.53 -26.76
CA MET A 442 59.22 9.39 -27.66
C MET A 442 60.38 8.42 -27.42
N ARG A 443 60.08 7.16 -27.25
CA ARG A 443 61.06 6.09 -27.07
C ARG A 443 61.68 5.72 -28.41
N LEU A 444 63.00 5.49 -28.47
CA LEU A 444 63.75 5.22 -29.68
C LEU A 444 63.24 4.03 -30.53
N TYR A 445 62.66 3.00 -29.87
CA TYR A 445 62.12 1.85 -30.61
C TYR A 445 60.92 2.21 -31.48
N LYS A 446 60.22 3.31 -31.20
CA LYS A 446 59.09 3.81 -31.99
C LYS A 446 59.50 4.28 -33.40
N LEU A 447 60.79 4.36 -33.65
CA LEU A 447 61.36 4.71 -34.97
C LEU A 447 61.56 3.51 -35.88
N ILE A 448 61.26 2.31 -35.46
CA ILE A 448 61.28 1.09 -36.25
C ILE A 448 60.12 1.15 -37.24
N GLY A 449 60.37 0.78 -38.51
CA GLY A 449 59.38 0.89 -39.61
C GLY A 449 58.02 0.23 -39.27
N LEU A 450 58.03 -0.93 -38.69
CA LEU A 450 56.78 -1.61 -38.20
C LEU A 450 56.02 -0.78 -37.17
N GLU A 451 56.68 -0.01 -36.29
CA GLU A 451 56.04 0.85 -35.30
C GLU A 451 55.46 2.11 -35.94
N ILE A 452 56.10 2.63 -37.03
CA ILE A 452 55.58 3.75 -37.81
C ILE A 452 54.33 3.33 -38.57
N GLU A 453 54.30 2.16 -39.19
CA GLU A 453 53.10 1.59 -39.83
C GLU A 453 51.96 1.38 -38.81
N ALA A 454 52.29 0.88 -37.60
CA ALA A 454 51.32 0.74 -36.52
C ALA A 454 50.74 2.09 -36.09
N LEU A 455 51.58 3.14 -36.00
CA LEU A 455 51.15 4.51 -35.66
C LEU A 455 50.23 5.09 -36.76
N GLN A 456 50.54 4.86 -38.03
CA GLN A 456 49.72 5.30 -39.16
C GLN A 456 48.35 4.61 -39.13
N LYS A 457 48.33 3.28 -38.91
CA LYS A 457 47.08 2.52 -38.76
C LYS A 457 46.24 3.01 -37.58
N GLU A 458 46.88 3.25 -36.43
CA GLU A 458 46.20 3.80 -35.27
C GLU A 458 45.64 5.20 -35.55
N HIS A 459 46.32 6.01 -36.32
CA HIS A 459 45.84 7.32 -36.74
C HIS A 459 44.61 7.21 -37.67
N GLU A 460 44.62 6.28 -38.65
CA GLU A 460 43.45 6.00 -39.48
C GLU A 460 42.24 5.57 -38.66
N GLU A 461 42.44 4.70 -37.67
CA GLU A 461 41.38 4.31 -36.74
C GLU A 461 40.86 5.51 -35.92
N THR A 462 41.74 6.41 -35.48
CA THR A 462 41.37 7.65 -34.77
C THR A 462 40.54 8.58 -35.67
N LEU A 463 40.94 8.76 -36.94
CA LEU A 463 40.17 9.56 -37.90
C LEU A 463 38.78 8.97 -38.17
N ALA A 464 38.69 7.64 -38.29
CA ALA A 464 37.41 6.97 -38.47
C ALA A 464 36.46 7.15 -37.25
N LYS A 465 37.02 7.12 -36.04
CA LYS A 465 36.23 7.41 -34.82
C LYS A 465 35.78 8.86 -34.78
N ILE A 466 36.64 9.82 -35.11
CA ILE A 466 36.28 11.24 -35.16
C ILE A 466 35.13 11.44 -36.14
N ALA A 467 35.23 10.93 -37.37
CA ALA A 467 34.18 11.05 -38.37
C ALA A 467 32.85 10.43 -37.88
N ARG A 468 32.93 9.27 -37.21
CA ARG A 468 31.73 8.62 -36.60
C ARG A 468 31.12 9.48 -35.51
N TYR A 469 31.92 10.05 -34.61
CA TYR A 469 31.40 10.86 -33.51
C TYR A 469 30.84 12.20 -34.01
N GLU A 470 31.43 12.80 -35.00
CA GLU A 470 30.91 14.00 -35.68
C GLU A 470 29.57 13.71 -36.37
N ASP A 471 29.43 12.56 -37.07
CA ASP A 471 28.16 12.14 -37.66
C ASP A 471 27.10 11.96 -36.58
N ILE A 472 27.39 11.25 -35.46
CA ILE A 472 26.48 11.04 -34.37
C ILE A 472 26.01 12.38 -33.74
N LEU A 473 26.92 13.35 -33.58
CA LEU A 473 26.62 14.65 -33.00
C LEU A 473 25.81 15.58 -33.90
N ASN A 474 25.98 15.47 -35.21
CA ASN A 474 25.38 16.38 -36.19
C ASN A 474 24.13 15.79 -36.87
N ASN A 475 23.85 14.51 -36.69
CA ASN A 475 22.75 13.82 -37.35
C ASN A 475 21.84 13.15 -36.29
N TYR A 476 20.59 13.60 -36.22
CA TYR A 476 19.60 13.04 -35.31
C TYR A 476 19.42 11.52 -35.45
N ASP A 477 19.31 11.03 -36.70
CA ASP A 477 19.10 9.60 -36.96
C ASP A 477 20.28 8.74 -36.50
N SER A 478 21.50 9.23 -36.65
CA SER A 478 22.71 8.56 -36.17
C SER A 478 22.78 8.51 -34.65
N MET A 479 22.43 9.60 -33.98
CA MET A 479 22.34 9.65 -32.52
C MET A 479 21.22 8.72 -32.01
N ALA A 480 20.03 8.80 -32.61
CA ALA A 480 18.90 7.94 -32.26
C ALA A 480 19.23 6.45 -32.47
N ALA A 481 19.96 6.11 -33.56
CA ALA A 481 20.36 4.73 -33.81
C ALA A 481 21.24 4.16 -32.69
N VAL A 482 22.20 4.92 -32.19
CA VAL A 482 23.10 4.51 -31.11
C VAL A 482 22.33 4.34 -29.80
N ILE A 483 21.40 5.26 -29.47
CA ILE A 483 20.58 5.15 -28.30
C ILE A 483 19.66 3.91 -28.39
N MET A 484 19.07 3.65 -29.55
CA MET A 484 18.24 2.47 -29.78
C MET A 484 19.04 1.15 -29.71
N GLU A 485 20.29 1.13 -30.17
CA GLU A 485 21.19 -0.03 -30.05
C GLU A 485 21.48 -0.36 -28.57
N ASP A 486 21.76 0.66 -27.76
CA ASP A 486 21.92 0.50 -26.31
C ASP A 486 20.65 -0.07 -25.66
N LEU A 487 19.47 0.44 -26.04
CA LEU A 487 18.18 -0.05 -25.53
C LEU A 487 17.92 -1.51 -25.94
N ASP A 488 18.23 -1.88 -27.17
CA ASP A 488 18.07 -3.26 -27.65
C ASP A 488 18.99 -4.23 -26.91
N ARG A 489 20.22 -3.82 -26.62
CA ARG A 489 21.15 -4.61 -25.82
C ARG A 489 20.61 -4.83 -24.42
N ILE A 490 20.15 -3.79 -23.75
CA ILE A 490 19.56 -3.88 -22.41
C ILE A 490 18.30 -4.75 -22.43
N LYS A 491 17.43 -4.56 -23.42
CA LYS A 491 16.23 -5.40 -23.58
C LYS A 491 16.58 -6.86 -23.76
N LYS A 492 17.53 -7.17 -24.65
CA LYS A 492 17.95 -8.56 -24.92
C LYS A 492 18.48 -9.26 -23.67
N GLU A 493 19.19 -8.53 -22.82
CA GLU A 493 19.84 -9.11 -21.64
C GLU A 493 18.94 -9.20 -20.43
N PHE A 494 18.09 -8.21 -20.20
CA PHE A 494 17.36 -8.04 -18.92
C PHE A 494 15.85 -8.16 -19.04
N ALA A 495 15.25 -8.11 -20.24
CA ALA A 495 13.81 -8.18 -20.36
C ALA A 495 13.25 -9.52 -19.90
N ARG A 496 12.13 -9.46 -19.17
CA ARG A 496 11.38 -10.61 -18.67
C ARG A 496 10.02 -10.68 -19.35
N LYS A 497 9.40 -11.87 -19.35
CA LYS A 497 8.01 -12.02 -19.79
C LYS A 497 7.08 -11.24 -18.88
N ARG A 498 6.02 -10.67 -19.46
CA ARG A 498 4.95 -10.02 -18.72
C ARG A 498 4.32 -11.00 -17.72
N ARG A 499 4.08 -10.53 -16.52
CA ARG A 499 3.41 -11.27 -15.44
C ARG A 499 1.94 -10.91 -15.32
N THR A 500 1.62 -9.61 -15.37
CA THR A 500 0.24 -9.12 -15.20
C THR A 500 -0.56 -9.25 -16.49
N VAL A 501 -1.71 -9.89 -16.42
CA VAL A 501 -2.69 -9.93 -17.53
C VAL A 501 -3.49 -8.64 -17.54
N VAL A 502 -3.78 -8.10 -18.73
CA VAL A 502 -4.54 -6.85 -18.88
C VAL A 502 -5.75 -7.14 -19.79
N GLU A 503 -6.92 -7.08 -19.20
CA GLU A 503 -8.18 -7.39 -19.88
C GLU A 503 -9.33 -6.55 -19.30
N ASN A 504 -10.50 -6.62 -19.93
CA ASN A 504 -11.73 -6.18 -19.30
C ASN A 504 -12.42 -7.39 -18.72
N ALA A 505 -12.82 -7.31 -17.48
CA ALA A 505 -13.65 -8.34 -16.85
C ALA A 505 -14.93 -7.72 -16.32
N GLU A 506 -16.00 -8.49 -16.34
CA GLU A 506 -17.24 -8.10 -15.70
C GLU A 506 -17.04 -7.92 -14.19
N GLU A 507 -17.84 -7.03 -13.61
CA GLU A 507 -17.84 -6.84 -12.16
C GLU A 507 -18.21 -8.15 -11.48
N ALA A 508 -17.45 -8.58 -10.49
CA ALA A 508 -17.74 -9.80 -9.74
C ALA A 508 -19.13 -9.68 -9.08
N VAL A 509 -20.07 -10.48 -9.54
CA VAL A 509 -21.42 -10.58 -8.97
C VAL A 509 -21.50 -11.91 -8.24
N PHE A 510 -21.82 -11.87 -6.95
CA PHE A 510 -22.09 -13.08 -6.19
C PHE A 510 -23.53 -13.05 -5.69
N GLU A 511 -24.17 -14.18 -5.72
CA GLU A 511 -25.50 -14.38 -5.18
C GLU A 511 -25.37 -14.78 -3.72
N GLU A 512 -25.85 -13.94 -2.81
CA GLU A 512 -26.03 -14.37 -1.41
C GLU A 512 -27.06 -15.50 -1.42
N LYS A 513 -26.67 -16.70 -1.00
CA LYS A 513 -27.63 -17.77 -0.73
C LYS A 513 -28.61 -17.20 0.31
N LYS A 514 -29.82 -16.86 -0.12
CA LYS A 514 -30.88 -16.47 0.81
C LYS A 514 -31.06 -17.66 1.74
N VAL A 515 -30.81 -17.45 3.02
CA VAL A 515 -31.16 -18.43 4.05
C VAL A 515 -32.66 -18.62 3.94
N GLU A 516 -33.11 -19.84 3.69
CA GLU A 516 -34.57 -20.14 3.72
C GLU A 516 -35.08 -19.72 5.08
N GLU A 517 -36.06 -18.80 5.06
CA GLU A 517 -36.68 -18.33 6.29
C GLU A 517 -37.53 -19.44 6.85
N GLN A 518 -37.21 -19.85 8.07
CA GLN A 518 -37.89 -20.92 8.80
C GLN A 518 -38.25 -20.44 10.20
N GLU A 519 -39.50 -20.73 10.61
CA GLU A 519 -39.89 -20.53 12.01
C GLU A 519 -39.25 -21.61 12.88
N ILE A 520 -38.65 -21.19 13.96
CA ILE A 520 -37.98 -22.04 14.96
C ILE A 520 -38.33 -21.59 16.35
N VAL A 521 -38.03 -22.40 17.38
CA VAL A 521 -38.29 -22.09 18.77
C VAL A 521 -36.98 -21.87 19.51
N PHE A 522 -36.84 -20.68 20.10
CA PHE A 522 -35.77 -20.36 21.02
C PHE A 522 -36.13 -20.90 22.41
N LEU A 523 -35.19 -21.63 23.00
CA LEU A 523 -35.31 -22.21 24.35
C LEU A 523 -34.12 -21.73 25.20
N MET A 524 -34.39 -21.23 26.42
CA MET A 524 -33.34 -20.92 27.38
C MET A 524 -33.75 -21.39 28.78
N ASP A 525 -32.89 -22.18 29.41
CA ASP A 525 -33.13 -22.72 30.73
C ASP A 525 -32.87 -21.70 31.87
N ARG A 526 -33.02 -22.10 33.12
CA ARG A 526 -32.82 -21.25 34.30
C ARG A 526 -31.37 -20.90 34.54
N PHE A 527 -30.44 -21.64 33.94
CA PHE A 527 -29.00 -21.46 34.07
C PHE A 527 -28.40 -20.63 32.93
N GLY A 528 -29.25 -20.16 31.98
CA GLY A 528 -28.83 -19.32 30.88
C GLY A 528 -28.30 -20.10 29.66
N TYR A 529 -28.50 -21.42 29.59
CA TYR A 529 -28.17 -22.19 28.39
C TYR A 529 -29.23 -22.01 27.32
N ALA A 530 -28.84 -21.47 26.18
CA ALA A 530 -29.71 -21.14 25.08
C ALA A 530 -29.47 -22.06 23.88
N LYS A 531 -30.54 -22.40 23.18
CA LYS A 531 -30.56 -23.17 21.93
C LYS A 531 -31.79 -22.86 21.11
N THR A 532 -31.79 -23.32 19.85
CA THR A 532 -32.97 -23.30 18.99
C THR A 532 -33.29 -24.68 18.47
N VAL A 533 -34.57 -24.98 18.32
CA VAL A 533 -35.09 -26.25 17.80
C VAL A 533 -36.17 -25.98 16.77
N ASP A 534 -36.46 -26.98 15.92
CA ASP A 534 -37.62 -26.92 15.03
C ASP A 534 -38.93 -26.79 15.80
N VAL A 535 -39.91 -26.11 15.24
CA VAL A 535 -41.26 -26.06 15.78
C VAL A 535 -41.83 -27.46 16.02
N SER A 536 -41.66 -28.37 15.04
CA SER A 536 -42.13 -29.76 15.14
C SER A 536 -41.40 -30.54 16.28
N THR A 537 -40.15 -30.22 16.57
CA THR A 537 -39.39 -30.81 17.67
C THR A 537 -39.88 -30.27 19.02
N TYR A 538 -40.15 -28.97 19.08
CA TYR A 538 -40.74 -28.35 20.26
C TYR A 538 -42.12 -28.93 20.57
N GLU A 539 -43.03 -28.99 19.60
CA GLU A 539 -44.40 -29.49 19.81
C GLU A 539 -44.42 -30.95 20.29
N ARG A 540 -43.51 -31.81 19.77
CA ARG A 540 -43.36 -33.19 20.26
C ARG A 540 -42.85 -33.32 21.70
N ASN A 541 -42.18 -32.31 22.24
CA ASN A 541 -41.58 -32.31 23.56
C ASN A 541 -42.08 -31.15 24.43
N LYS A 542 -43.24 -30.61 24.10
CA LYS A 542 -43.77 -29.38 24.67
C LYS A 542 -43.79 -29.36 26.19
N GLU A 543 -44.34 -30.39 26.83
CA GLU A 543 -44.43 -30.49 28.28
C GLU A 543 -43.05 -30.47 28.95
N ALA A 544 -42.07 -31.18 28.39
CA ALA A 544 -40.71 -31.17 28.90
C ALA A 544 -40.04 -29.81 28.65
N ALA A 545 -40.25 -29.22 27.46
CA ALA A 545 -39.69 -27.91 27.13
C ALA A 545 -40.21 -26.81 28.07
N ASP A 546 -41.52 -26.80 28.36
CA ASP A 546 -42.17 -25.83 29.22
C ASP A 546 -41.71 -25.96 30.69
N ASN A 547 -41.35 -27.17 31.11
CA ASN A 547 -40.85 -27.41 32.48
C ASN A 547 -39.35 -27.10 32.64
N GLU A 548 -38.55 -27.36 31.61
CA GLU A 548 -37.09 -27.22 31.67
C GLU A 548 -36.60 -25.81 31.36
N ASN A 549 -37.32 -25.06 30.52
CA ASN A 549 -36.89 -23.75 30.07
C ASN A 549 -37.66 -22.61 30.72
N LYS A 550 -36.94 -21.56 31.09
CA LYS A 550 -37.49 -20.31 31.63
C LYS A 550 -38.05 -19.39 30.56
N TYR A 551 -37.43 -19.43 29.38
CA TYR A 551 -37.83 -18.60 28.26
C TYR A 551 -38.01 -19.47 26.99
N ILE A 552 -39.15 -19.31 26.37
CA ILE A 552 -39.57 -20.04 25.17
C ILE A 552 -40.16 -18.99 24.22
N LEU A 553 -39.58 -18.83 23.04
CA LEU A 553 -40.02 -17.86 22.06
C LEU A 553 -40.06 -18.48 20.68
N HIS A 554 -41.17 -18.31 19.99
CA HIS A 554 -41.26 -18.57 18.55
C HIS A 554 -40.64 -17.41 17.79
N CYS A 555 -39.71 -17.67 16.89
CA CYS A 555 -38.99 -16.65 16.13
C CYS A 555 -38.55 -17.19 14.78
N MET A 556 -38.22 -16.28 13.86
CA MET A 556 -37.60 -16.65 12.59
C MET A 556 -36.12 -16.93 12.78
N ASN A 557 -35.58 -17.91 12.07
CA ASN A 557 -34.15 -18.22 12.07
C ASN A 557 -33.27 -17.03 11.67
N THR A 558 -33.81 -16.09 10.88
CA THR A 558 -33.17 -14.84 10.47
C THR A 558 -33.36 -13.69 11.45
N GLY A 559 -34.18 -13.91 12.51
CA GLY A 559 -34.56 -12.92 13.53
C GLY A 559 -33.47 -12.61 14.54
N ARG A 560 -33.87 -11.89 15.60
CA ARG A 560 -33.02 -11.53 16.73
C ARG A 560 -33.75 -11.69 18.03
N ILE A 561 -33.07 -12.17 19.06
CA ILE A 561 -33.54 -12.21 20.42
C ILE A 561 -33.01 -10.98 21.17
N CYS A 562 -33.89 -10.25 21.82
CA CYS A 562 -33.59 -9.07 22.64
C CYS A 562 -33.66 -9.43 24.13
N ILE A 563 -32.59 -9.15 24.86
CA ILE A 563 -32.43 -9.44 26.29
C ILE A 563 -32.35 -8.11 27.05
N PHE A 564 -33.30 -7.83 27.90
CA PHE A 564 -33.35 -6.62 28.75
C PHE A 564 -32.90 -6.93 30.15
N THR A 565 -32.09 -6.06 30.72
CA THR A 565 -31.46 -6.25 32.02
C THR A 565 -31.91 -5.22 33.06
N LYS A 566 -31.73 -5.52 34.36
CA LYS A 566 -32.11 -4.64 35.49
C LYS A 566 -31.44 -3.28 35.45
N ASP A 567 -30.23 -3.21 34.95
CA ASP A 567 -29.46 -1.95 34.80
C ASP A 567 -29.89 -1.12 33.57
N GLY A 568 -30.99 -1.50 32.92
CA GLY A 568 -31.62 -0.75 31.85
C GLY A 568 -30.94 -0.86 30.50
N LYS A 569 -30.17 -1.92 30.24
CA LYS A 569 -29.58 -2.23 28.92
C LYS A 569 -30.45 -3.21 28.14
N MET A 570 -30.24 -3.23 26.83
CA MET A 570 -30.74 -4.27 25.94
C MET A 570 -29.59 -4.85 25.15
N HIS A 571 -29.43 -6.16 25.16
CA HIS A 571 -28.51 -6.93 24.33
C HIS A 571 -29.27 -7.63 23.23
N GLN A 572 -28.66 -7.77 22.03
CA GLN A 572 -29.25 -8.48 20.91
C GLN A 572 -28.37 -9.66 20.52
N VAL A 573 -29.00 -10.78 20.21
CA VAL A 573 -28.39 -12.00 19.64
C VAL A 573 -29.12 -12.35 18.36
N LYS A 574 -28.36 -12.62 17.29
CA LYS A 574 -28.98 -13.17 16.08
C LYS A 574 -29.38 -14.61 16.32
N VAL A 575 -30.56 -14.98 15.90
CA VAL A 575 -31.05 -16.35 16.03
C VAL A 575 -30.13 -17.36 15.33
N MET A 576 -29.53 -16.97 14.22
CA MET A 576 -28.55 -17.78 13.48
C MET A 576 -27.26 -18.08 14.25
N ASP A 577 -26.90 -17.24 15.24
CA ASP A 577 -25.69 -17.43 16.04
C ASP A 577 -25.93 -18.41 17.21
N LEU A 578 -27.19 -18.75 17.47
CA LEU A 578 -27.59 -19.70 18.52
C LEU A 578 -27.37 -21.15 18.02
N PRO A 579 -27.01 -22.09 18.92
CA PRO A 579 -26.93 -23.50 18.58
C PRO A 579 -28.30 -24.01 18.11
N TYR A 580 -28.30 -24.59 16.91
CA TYR A 580 -29.48 -25.28 16.39
C TYR A 580 -29.25 -26.78 16.45
N GLY A 581 -30.16 -27.52 17.09
CA GLY A 581 -29.89 -28.91 17.31
C GLY A 581 -31.11 -29.73 17.80
N LYS A 582 -30.81 -30.87 18.40
CA LYS A 582 -31.82 -31.79 18.94
C LYS A 582 -32.34 -31.28 20.30
N PHE A 583 -33.56 -31.65 20.67
CA PHE A 583 -34.16 -31.23 21.93
C PHE A 583 -33.26 -31.59 23.17
N ARG A 584 -32.58 -32.72 23.15
CA ARG A 584 -31.72 -33.16 24.27
C ARG A 584 -30.35 -32.46 24.34
N ASP A 585 -29.97 -31.67 23.33
CA ASP A 585 -28.72 -30.93 23.34
C ASP A 585 -28.79 -29.83 24.42
N LYS A 586 -27.70 -29.64 25.16
CA LYS A 586 -27.67 -28.71 26.31
C LYS A 586 -27.72 -27.24 25.86
N GLY A 587 -27.33 -26.91 24.62
CA GLY A 587 -27.16 -25.54 24.15
C GLY A 587 -25.84 -24.92 24.61
N GLN A 588 -25.76 -23.59 24.54
CA GLN A 588 -24.58 -22.81 24.97
C GLN A 588 -25.02 -21.70 25.95
N PRO A 589 -24.16 -21.31 26.90
CA PRO A 589 -24.42 -20.16 27.75
C PRO A 589 -24.64 -18.91 26.88
N ILE A 590 -25.69 -18.15 27.21
CA ILE A 590 -26.05 -16.94 26.48
C ILE A 590 -24.94 -15.87 26.56
N ASP A 591 -24.15 -15.88 27.63
CA ASP A 591 -22.95 -15.04 27.81
C ASP A 591 -21.92 -15.23 26.69
N ASN A 592 -21.74 -16.45 26.20
CA ASN A 592 -20.77 -16.77 25.17
C ASN A 592 -21.20 -16.32 23.77
N ILE A 593 -22.47 -16.00 23.57
CA ILE A 593 -23.07 -15.69 22.27
C ILE A 593 -23.47 -14.23 22.18
N SER A 594 -23.66 -13.58 23.33
CA SER A 594 -24.10 -12.19 23.46
C SER A 594 -23.07 -11.32 24.18
N ASN A 595 -23.39 -10.05 24.35
CA ASN A 595 -22.65 -9.14 25.23
C ASN A 595 -23.25 -9.08 26.63
N TYR A 596 -24.21 -9.94 26.95
CA TYR A 596 -24.77 -10.08 28.28
C TYR A 596 -23.76 -10.79 29.20
N ASP A 597 -23.62 -10.31 30.44
CA ASP A 597 -22.72 -10.88 31.46
C ASP A 597 -23.53 -11.27 32.67
N SER A 598 -23.81 -12.55 32.84
CA SER A 598 -24.59 -13.09 33.94
C SER A 598 -23.96 -12.87 35.32
N THR A 599 -22.67 -12.53 35.40
CA THR A 599 -21.99 -12.21 36.65
C THR A 599 -22.28 -10.80 37.16
N GLN A 600 -22.68 -9.89 36.28
CA GLN A 600 -22.90 -8.47 36.59
C GLN A 600 -24.34 -8.00 36.34
N GLU A 601 -25.06 -8.69 35.47
CA GLU A 601 -26.37 -8.28 35.00
C GLU A 601 -27.45 -9.34 35.32
N GLU A 602 -28.67 -8.91 35.51
CA GLU A 602 -29.82 -9.81 35.69
C GLU A 602 -30.86 -9.53 34.61
N ILE A 603 -31.36 -10.61 33.99
CA ILE A 603 -32.37 -10.55 32.94
C ILE A 603 -33.75 -10.25 33.52
N VAL A 604 -34.37 -9.20 33.01
CA VAL A 604 -35.75 -8.83 33.36
C VAL A 604 -36.76 -9.31 32.33
N TYR A 605 -36.39 -9.23 31.04
CA TYR A 605 -37.30 -9.57 29.94
C TYR A 605 -36.52 -10.06 28.72
N ILE A 606 -37.08 -11.06 28.03
CA ILE A 606 -36.56 -11.53 26.74
C ILE A 606 -37.72 -11.57 25.75
N CYS A 607 -37.47 -11.12 24.52
CA CYS A 607 -38.46 -11.15 23.46
C CYS A 607 -37.81 -11.31 22.08
N ASP A 608 -38.60 -11.73 21.10
CA ASP A 608 -38.25 -11.66 19.68
C ASP A 608 -38.33 -10.22 19.18
N SER A 609 -37.34 -9.80 18.38
CA SER A 609 -37.23 -8.43 17.88
C SER A 609 -38.38 -8.03 16.94
N GLU A 610 -38.88 -8.95 16.11
CA GLU A 610 -39.96 -8.66 15.16
C GLU A 610 -41.29 -8.55 15.87
N GLN A 611 -41.58 -9.46 16.83
CA GLN A 611 -42.79 -9.37 17.66
C GLN A 611 -42.79 -8.09 18.47
N MET A 612 -41.67 -7.74 19.06
CA MET A 612 -41.52 -6.49 19.82
C MET A 612 -41.78 -5.24 18.97
N ARG A 613 -41.42 -5.24 17.69
CA ARG A 613 -41.48 -4.07 16.81
C ARG A 613 -42.87 -3.40 16.81
N TYR A 614 -43.91 -4.18 16.89
CA TYR A 614 -45.30 -3.72 16.83
C TYR A 614 -45.97 -3.57 18.20
N ALA A 615 -45.22 -3.81 19.27
CA ALA A 615 -45.73 -3.76 20.64
C ALA A 615 -45.28 -2.49 21.34
N ASN A 616 -46.06 -2.06 22.33
CA ASN A 616 -45.62 -1.07 23.31
C ASN A 616 -45.11 -1.80 24.58
N LEU A 617 -43.94 -1.45 25.04
CA LEU A 617 -43.33 -2.00 26.25
C LEU A 617 -43.53 -1.04 27.40
N LEU A 618 -44.12 -1.54 28.51
CA LEU A 618 -44.19 -0.86 29.79
C LEU A 618 -42.94 -1.18 30.59
N PHE A 619 -42.15 -0.18 30.91
CA PHE A 619 -41.02 -0.27 31.85
C PHE A 619 -41.48 0.22 33.21
N ALA A 620 -41.15 -0.51 34.26
CA ALA A 620 -41.36 -0.11 35.64
C ALA A 620 -40.09 -0.29 36.47
N THR A 621 -39.73 0.71 37.25
CA THR A 621 -38.50 0.74 38.02
C THR A 621 -38.76 0.61 39.54
N LYS A 622 -37.74 0.22 40.27
CA LYS A 622 -37.79 0.02 41.73
C LYS A 622 -38.21 1.28 42.49
N GLN A 623 -37.83 2.46 41.98
CA GLN A 623 -38.25 3.75 42.55
C GLN A 623 -39.66 4.20 42.09
N GLY A 624 -40.41 3.31 41.47
CA GLY A 624 -41.80 3.54 41.10
C GLY A 624 -42.02 4.37 39.87
N MET A 625 -41.00 4.53 39.03
CA MET A 625 -41.12 5.20 37.71
C MET A 625 -41.71 4.23 36.71
N VAL A 626 -42.56 4.74 35.80
CA VAL A 626 -43.15 3.96 34.70
C VAL A 626 -43.08 4.74 33.39
N LYS A 627 -42.95 4.03 32.29
CA LYS A 627 -43.07 4.59 30.93
C LYS A 627 -43.52 3.54 29.93
N LYS A 628 -44.19 3.97 28.87
CA LYS A 628 -44.40 3.17 27.68
C LYS A 628 -43.35 3.56 26.62
N VAL A 629 -42.80 2.57 25.92
CA VAL A 629 -41.86 2.77 24.80
C VAL A 629 -42.32 1.91 23.64
N GLY A 630 -42.49 2.52 22.47
CA GLY A 630 -42.78 1.76 21.24
C GLY A 630 -41.65 0.81 20.90
N GLY A 631 -41.95 -0.45 20.57
CA GLY A 631 -40.96 -1.47 20.27
C GLY A 631 -40.08 -1.17 19.06
N SER A 632 -40.59 -0.33 18.16
CA SER A 632 -39.79 0.18 16.99
C SER A 632 -38.57 0.98 17.41
N GLU A 633 -38.55 1.60 18.60
CA GLU A 633 -37.36 2.31 19.14
C GLU A 633 -36.17 1.39 19.40
N PHE A 634 -36.40 0.07 19.50
CA PHE A 634 -35.38 -0.94 19.76
C PHE A 634 -34.88 -1.65 18.50
N GLN A 635 -35.37 -1.28 17.31
CA GLN A 635 -34.89 -1.79 16.03
C GLN A 635 -33.55 -1.12 15.66
N VAL A 636 -32.46 -1.63 16.21
CA VAL A 636 -31.12 -1.08 16.06
C VAL A 636 -30.12 -2.14 15.58
N THR A 637 -29.00 -1.71 15.03
CA THR A 637 -27.94 -2.63 14.54
C THR A 637 -26.89 -2.96 15.61
N LYS A 638 -26.77 -2.14 16.66
CA LYS A 638 -25.80 -2.33 17.73
C LYS A 638 -26.15 -3.53 18.61
N ARG A 639 -25.18 -4.35 18.96
CA ARG A 639 -25.37 -5.52 19.84
C ARG A 639 -25.83 -5.17 21.25
N THR A 640 -25.50 -3.99 21.77
CA THR A 640 -25.86 -3.50 23.09
C THR A 640 -26.25 -2.03 23.02
N ILE A 641 -27.37 -1.68 23.65
CA ILE A 641 -27.83 -0.30 23.79
C ILE A 641 -28.39 -0.04 25.20
N ALA A 642 -28.49 1.22 25.61
CA ALA A 642 -29.31 1.63 26.71
C ALA A 642 -30.81 1.52 26.33
N ALA A 643 -31.57 0.71 27.01
CA ALA A 643 -33.01 0.52 26.81
C ALA A 643 -33.83 1.56 27.57
N THR A 644 -33.31 2.04 28.68
CA THR A 644 -33.93 3.11 29.50
C THR A 644 -32.86 3.92 30.20
N LYS A 645 -33.19 5.18 30.52
CA LYS A 645 -32.40 5.98 31.45
C LYS A 645 -32.99 5.79 32.85
N LEU A 646 -32.17 5.38 33.80
CA LEU A 646 -32.53 5.19 35.19
C LEU A 646 -32.14 6.43 36.03
N GLN A 647 -32.83 6.63 37.17
CA GLN A 647 -32.38 7.54 38.23
C GLN A 647 -31.18 6.91 38.98
N PRO A 648 -30.41 7.72 39.74
CA PRO A 648 -29.36 7.15 40.59
C PRO A 648 -29.92 6.07 41.52
N GLU A 649 -29.20 4.95 41.59
CA GLU A 649 -29.57 3.78 42.42
C GLU A 649 -30.91 3.11 42.08
N ASP A 650 -31.49 3.40 40.90
CA ASP A 650 -32.73 2.78 40.42
C ASP A 650 -32.41 1.56 39.53
N GLU A 651 -33.31 0.62 39.48
CA GLU A 651 -33.23 -0.57 38.63
C GLU A 651 -34.59 -0.90 38.00
N VAL A 652 -34.58 -1.55 36.84
CA VAL A 652 -35.78 -2.02 36.17
C VAL A 652 -36.29 -3.27 36.89
N VAL A 653 -37.51 -3.20 37.41
CA VAL A 653 -38.16 -4.32 38.08
C VAL A 653 -38.93 -5.19 37.12
N ASN A 654 -39.58 -4.56 36.13
CA ASN A 654 -40.45 -5.29 35.20
C ASN A 654 -40.54 -4.61 33.84
N ILE A 655 -40.61 -5.42 32.79
CA ILE A 655 -40.93 -4.98 31.42
C ILE A 655 -42.04 -5.91 30.90
N ARG A 656 -43.11 -5.34 30.38
CA ARG A 656 -44.24 -6.09 29.80
C ARG A 656 -44.81 -5.42 28.57
N VAL A 657 -45.34 -6.21 27.67
CA VAL A 657 -46.15 -5.68 26.56
C VAL A 657 -47.44 -5.13 27.14
N VAL A 658 -47.82 -3.92 26.78
CA VAL A 658 -49.01 -3.22 27.26
C VAL A 658 -49.87 -2.68 26.12
N THR A 659 -51.19 -2.77 26.29
CA THR A 659 -52.19 -2.18 25.39
C THR A 659 -52.95 -1.06 26.09
N GLU A 660 -53.59 -0.18 25.34
CA GLU A 660 -54.34 0.97 25.89
C GLU A 660 -55.55 0.58 26.76
N ASN A 661 -56.15 -0.59 26.47
CA ASN A 661 -57.37 -1.07 27.16
C ASN A 661 -57.08 -1.85 28.46
N GLN A 662 -55.80 -1.90 28.86
CA GLN A 662 -55.41 -2.60 30.07
C GLN A 662 -55.37 -1.69 31.32
N HIS A 663 -55.53 -2.31 32.47
CA HIS A 663 -55.23 -1.71 33.76
C HIS A 663 -53.85 -2.17 34.24
N ILE A 664 -53.11 -1.23 34.85
CA ILE A 664 -51.85 -1.47 35.52
C ILE A 664 -52.10 -1.51 37.02
N VAL A 665 -51.60 -2.52 37.70
CA VAL A 665 -51.50 -2.56 39.15
C VAL A 665 -50.04 -2.62 39.56
N LEU A 666 -49.61 -1.63 40.33
CA LEU A 666 -48.28 -1.55 40.92
C LEU A 666 -48.35 -2.01 42.37
N GLN A 667 -47.46 -2.95 42.74
CA GLN A 667 -47.35 -3.48 44.10
C GLN A 667 -46.03 -3.11 44.72
N THR A 668 -46.02 -2.55 45.91
CA THR A 668 -44.80 -2.22 46.64
C THR A 668 -44.43 -3.31 47.67
N ALA A 669 -43.20 -3.26 48.16
CA ALA A 669 -42.72 -4.17 49.22
C ALA A 669 -43.52 -4.08 50.52
N ASP A 670 -43.96 -2.88 50.87
CA ASP A 670 -44.79 -2.63 52.02
C ASP A 670 -46.27 -3.05 51.87
N GLY A 671 -46.62 -3.64 50.70
CA GLY A 671 -47.95 -4.15 50.40
C GLY A 671 -48.95 -3.07 49.97
N PHE A 672 -48.51 -1.98 49.38
CA PHE A 672 -49.41 -1.01 48.77
C PHE A 672 -49.68 -1.42 47.30
N PHE A 673 -50.95 -1.35 46.92
CA PHE A 673 -51.42 -1.65 45.56
C PHE A 673 -52.09 -0.40 45.01
N LEU A 674 -51.60 0.02 43.80
CA LEU A 674 -52.19 1.14 43.06
C LEU A 674 -52.67 0.65 41.70
N ARG A 675 -53.97 0.76 41.45
CA ARG A 675 -54.58 0.42 40.15
C ARG A 675 -54.94 1.68 39.37
N PHE A 676 -54.53 1.74 38.10
CA PHE A 676 -54.86 2.84 37.17
C PHE A 676 -54.88 2.35 35.72
N PRO A 677 -55.57 3.07 34.79
CA PRO A 677 -55.58 2.68 33.36
C PRO A 677 -54.21 2.85 32.71
N ALA A 678 -53.85 1.93 31.82
CA ALA A 678 -52.59 1.99 31.04
C ALA A 678 -52.50 3.25 30.17
N ALA A 679 -53.63 3.82 29.76
CA ALA A 679 -53.71 5.08 28.99
C ALA A 679 -53.11 6.29 29.74
N GLU A 680 -53.05 6.25 31.12
CA GLU A 680 -52.42 7.32 31.90
C GLU A 680 -50.89 7.31 31.83
N VAL A 681 -50.24 6.28 31.30
CA VAL A 681 -48.79 6.22 31.09
C VAL A 681 -48.46 6.74 29.73
N THR A 682 -47.80 7.87 29.71
CA THR A 682 -47.37 8.51 28.43
C THR A 682 -46.31 7.70 27.73
N GLU A 683 -46.42 7.60 26.41
CA GLU A 683 -45.34 7.05 25.57
C GLU A 683 -44.16 7.98 25.57
N LYS A 684 -42.95 7.45 25.73
CA LYS A 684 -41.69 8.15 25.82
C LYS A 684 -40.64 7.42 24.96
N LYS A 685 -39.61 8.18 24.52
CA LYS A 685 -38.45 7.56 23.88
C LYS A 685 -37.66 6.72 24.89
N LYS A 686 -36.91 5.71 24.36
CA LYS A 686 -36.06 4.82 25.17
C LYS A 686 -35.10 5.59 26.10
N GLY A 687 -34.54 6.72 25.71
CA GLY A 687 -33.60 7.54 26.47
C GLY A 687 -34.24 8.38 27.58
N ALA A 688 -35.57 8.30 27.82
CA ALA A 688 -36.27 9.03 28.87
C ALA A 688 -36.37 8.24 30.19
N ILE A 689 -36.37 8.91 31.33
CA ILE A 689 -36.54 8.28 32.67
C ILE A 689 -37.97 7.77 32.87
N GLY A 690 -38.95 8.39 32.27
CA GLY A 690 -40.35 8.05 32.49
C GLY A 690 -41.08 9.04 33.41
N VAL A 691 -42.22 8.61 33.95
CA VAL A 691 -43.08 9.40 34.86
C VAL A 691 -43.31 8.57 36.13
N ARG A 692 -43.61 9.23 37.21
CA ARG A 692 -43.91 8.53 38.46
C ARG A 692 -45.20 7.71 38.33
N GLY A 693 -45.10 6.41 38.53
CA GLY A 693 -46.22 5.47 38.50
C GLY A 693 -46.94 5.43 39.83
N ILE A 694 -46.18 5.24 40.92
CA ILE A 694 -46.67 5.18 42.30
C ILE A 694 -45.79 6.07 43.19
N ARG A 695 -46.40 6.72 44.18
CA ARG A 695 -45.68 7.48 45.20
C ARG A 695 -45.30 6.56 46.34
N LEU A 696 -44.03 6.19 46.38
CA LEU A 696 -43.48 5.33 47.42
C LEU A 696 -43.35 6.06 48.75
N LYS A 697 -43.51 5.34 49.84
CA LYS A 697 -43.16 5.78 51.20
C LYS A 697 -41.63 5.70 51.38
N LYS A 698 -41.12 6.29 52.43
CA LYS A 698 -39.69 6.21 52.77
C LYS A 698 -39.36 4.73 52.99
N ASP A 699 -38.25 4.34 52.35
CA ASP A 699 -37.66 2.99 52.34
C ASP A 699 -38.52 1.88 51.69
N ASP A 700 -39.64 2.24 50.99
CA ASP A 700 -40.44 1.30 50.19
C ASP A 700 -39.96 1.24 48.75
N ALA A 701 -40.24 0.14 48.08
CA ALA A 701 -39.82 -0.11 46.69
C ALA A 701 -40.94 -0.80 45.90
N LEU A 702 -40.98 -0.52 44.59
CA LEU A 702 -41.85 -1.28 43.69
C LEU A 702 -41.27 -2.69 43.51
N THR A 703 -42.13 -3.71 43.68
CA THR A 703 -41.74 -5.12 43.60
C THR A 703 -42.36 -5.85 42.41
N ASN A 704 -43.65 -5.56 42.12
CA ASN A 704 -44.38 -6.25 41.06
C ASN A 704 -45.26 -5.31 40.25
N VAL A 705 -45.48 -5.72 38.99
CA VAL A 705 -46.39 -5.07 38.03
C VAL A 705 -47.32 -6.10 37.45
N TYR A 706 -48.60 -5.84 37.51
CA TYR A 706 -49.65 -6.68 36.93
C TYR A 706 -50.42 -5.91 35.89
N LEU A 707 -50.76 -6.61 34.78
CA LEU A 707 -51.57 -6.08 33.67
C LEU A 707 -52.77 -6.99 33.48
N PHE A 708 -53.95 -6.41 33.31
CA PHE A 708 -55.17 -7.16 32.93
C PHE A 708 -56.11 -6.27 32.14
N GLU A 709 -56.93 -6.88 31.29
CA GLU A 709 -57.94 -6.17 30.53
C GLU A 709 -59.13 -5.77 31.40
N GLU A 710 -59.73 -4.63 31.09
CA GLU A 710 -60.92 -4.16 31.77
C GLU A 710 -62.04 -5.22 31.72
N GLY A 711 -62.65 -5.57 32.85
CA GLY A 711 -63.67 -6.59 32.94
C GLY A 711 -63.18 -8.01 33.20
N THR A 712 -61.87 -8.26 33.14
CA THR A 712 -61.28 -9.57 33.37
C THR A 712 -60.95 -9.75 34.85
N GLU A 713 -61.27 -10.88 35.44
CA GLU A 713 -60.91 -11.20 36.84
C GLU A 713 -59.41 -11.59 36.89
N CYS A 714 -58.63 -10.83 37.62
CA CYS A 714 -57.20 -11.09 37.85
C CYS A 714 -56.96 -11.33 39.35
N LYS A 715 -56.48 -12.51 39.71
CA LYS A 715 -56.24 -12.94 41.11
C LYS A 715 -54.73 -13.24 41.24
N ILE A 716 -54.17 -12.84 42.36
CA ILE A 716 -52.81 -13.15 42.78
C ILE A 716 -52.80 -13.70 44.22
N SER A 717 -51.79 -14.49 44.55
CA SER A 717 -51.55 -14.89 45.94
C SER A 717 -50.65 -13.87 46.64
N TYR A 718 -51.05 -13.31 47.74
CA TYR A 718 -50.28 -12.39 48.58
C TYR A 718 -50.40 -12.74 50.03
N HIS A 719 -49.32 -13.12 50.70
CA HIS A 719 -49.29 -13.62 52.09
C HIS A 719 -50.34 -14.72 52.35
N GLU A 720 -50.32 -15.77 51.50
CA GLU A 720 -51.22 -16.95 51.54
C GLU A 720 -52.71 -16.63 51.34
N LYS A 721 -53.05 -15.39 51.02
CA LYS A 721 -54.41 -14.96 50.69
C LYS A 721 -54.56 -14.59 49.20
N GLU A 722 -55.74 -14.85 48.67
CA GLU A 722 -56.07 -14.47 47.29
C GLU A 722 -56.49 -13.01 47.24
N VAL A 723 -55.81 -12.20 46.46
CA VAL A 723 -56.12 -10.78 46.17
C VAL A 723 -56.66 -10.65 44.75
N THR A 724 -57.87 -10.17 44.62
CA THR A 724 -58.55 -9.91 43.37
C THR A 724 -58.23 -8.49 42.91
N LEU A 725 -57.30 -8.35 41.96
CA LEU A 725 -56.76 -7.07 41.54
C LEU A 725 -57.76 -6.13 40.86
N ASN A 726 -58.73 -6.66 40.12
CA ASN A 726 -59.82 -5.89 39.51
C ASN A 726 -60.86 -5.33 40.49
N ARG A 727 -60.84 -5.75 41.73
CA ARG A 727 -61.68 -5.16 42.85
C ARG A 727 -60.93 -4.02 43.54
N LEU A 728 -59.65 -3.82 43.31
CA LEU A 728 -58.94 -2.66 43.88
C LEU A 728 -59.56 -1.35 43.38
N LYS A 729 -59.59 -0.34 44.21
CA LYS A 729 -60.10 0.98 43.84
C LYS A 729 -59.33 1.52 42.70
N LEU A 730 -60.02 1.93 41.61
CA LEU A 730 -59.44 2.65 40.52
C LEU A 730 -58.98 4.04 40.98
N ALA A 731 -57.71 4.38 40.75
CA ALA A 731 -57.10 5.63 41.14
C ALA A 731 -56.34 6.25 39.99
N LYS A 732 -55.85 7.44 40.18
CA LYS A 732 -54.95 8.09 39.22
C LYS A 732 -53.51 7.63 39.43
N ARG A 733 -52.73 7.63 38.36
CA ARG A 733 -51.28 7.47 38.44
C ARG A 733 -50.67 8.48 39.44
N ASP A 734 -49.51 8.16 40.01
CA ASP A 734 -48.81 8.97 41.04
C ASP A 734 -49.55 9.00 42.41
N GLY A 735 -50.50 8.11 42.65
CA GLY A 735 -51.10 7.90 43.97
C GLY A 735 -50.20 7.09 44.89
N THR A 736 -50.54 7.03 46.18
CA THR A 736 -49.85 6.20 47.20
C THR A 736 -50.34 4.76 47.24
N GLY A 737 -51.43 4.46 46.54
CA GLY A 737 -52.05 3.14 46.59
C GLY A 737 -52.79 2.87 47.87
N THR A 738 -53.40 1.69 47.95
CA THR A 738 -54.12 1.19 49.14
C THR A 738 -53.30 0.07 49.75
N LYS A 739 -53.05 0.15 51.07
CA LYS A 739 -52.38 -0.93 51.80
C LYS A 739 -53.33 -2.09 51.96
N TYR A 740 -52.96 -3.24 51.42
CA TYR A 740 -53.69 -4.47 51.64
C TYR A 740 -53.35 -4.99 53.01
N ARG A 741 -54.37 -5.03 53.91
CA ARG A 741 -54.26 -5.65 55.25
C ARG A 741 -54.80 -7.07 55.11
N GLY A 742 -53.86 -8.00 54.99
CA GLY A 742 -54.18 -9.42 54.86
C GLY A 742 -54.99 -10.01 55.96
#